data_190698670877a71d5a376315557e39c3
#
_entry.id   190698670877a71d5a376315557e39c3
#
_cell.length_a   1.000
_cell.length_b   1.000
_cell.length_c   1.000
_cell.angle_alpha   90.00
_cell.angle_beta   90.00
_cell.angle_gamma   90.00
#
_symmetry.space_group_name_H-M   'P 1'
#
loop_
_entity.id
_entity.type
_entity.pdbx_description
1 polymer ?
#
loop_
_entity_poly.entity_id
_entity_poly.type
_entity_poly.pdbx_seq_one_letter_code
_entity_poly.pdbx_strand_id
1 'polypeptide(L)'
;MVNIIINGKTCQAEDGGVLLDQCEANGFPIPHLCHKKGLSPTGVCRLCLVKVKGLRGIVPSCCTTVSEGMDVVTNDEEINTLRRLNLEMLLSENEHNCLTCESNGNCELQDLVYQFGIESIRFPVNKEKKPLDESSYTIIRDPNKCIFCGRCVRACSEIAGRNIWEFSERGSKLAISAGLDEPLKWTDCTSCGACIQACPTGALIEKPARFQGRNWEFKKVRTTCAHCGGGCQIELWTKDNKIVKVYGVEDENTVNKGHLCVKGRFGTDFVNSPNRLTTPLIKRNGKFEQATWDEALDLTASKFKEIKEKYGSDALGAVASSKTTTEESYLFQKFIRTCFGTNSIDFCVRFCHSPTAVALTRAFGAGAMTNPLNVAEETDVLLVTGLNLAENYPVGGDRIENLARSNKLKLIFAEPRKLKMVEYADIWLRPNIGSDVAWLNGLMNVIINEDLYDHEFVKNRTEGFEELKKVVSKYTPEKVEEISGISKEKIIEAARLYAKANKAAIMYGMGVTQHSHGTNNVSSICNLALLTGNLGQEGVGVNPIAKQNNGNGAGDMGCVPNAYPGAQPVNNPDINKKFEQAWGVKLSTQPGKTMSDMLIKKGSIKGLYVTGGNPMRSGPNLNNIKEVFDDMDFIVVQDIFMSHTAEIADVVLPASSFAEKEGTFVNGARLVQRVRKAVEPIGESKPDWQIICELSKRMGYEMNYNHPNEIMDEISSLTPPYGGISYARLEKGALQCPCPNENHPGTPYLWKEKFNTKSGKGLFFPATYEQPAEMTDAEYPFIFTTGKSIGHMHTGSYTQQSKTLSSLSPHDILEINPVDGEKLGLKDGDMAKIISRRGEIKLPVKLTDSVAKGTVFTTFYSVDTAVNLLTNDELDPLAKVPELKICAVKIENG
;
A
#
# COMPACT_ATOMS: atom_id res chain seq x y z
N MET A 1 28.61 -2.02 -21.45
CA MET A 1 29.68 -2.48 -20.55
C MET A 1 31.02 -2.15 -21.20
N VAL A 2 31.96 -1.66 -20.43
CA VAL A 2 33.33 -1.29 -20.84
C VAL A 2 34.35 -2.05 -20.00
N ASN A 3 35.58 -2.21 -20.51
CA ASN A 3 36.66 -2.84 -19.75
C ASN A 3 37.44 -1.75 -18.97
N ILE A 4 37.64 -1.99 -17.70
CA ILE A 4 38.51 -1.19 -16.85
C ILE A 4 39.51 -2.08 -16.11
N ILE A 5 40.59 -1.51 -15.65
CA ILE A 5 41.59 -2.20 -14.84
C ILE A 5 41.49 -1.65 -13.41
N ILE A 6 41.25 -2.52 -12.42
CA ILE A 6 41.21 -2.15 -11.02
C ILE A 6 42.34 -2.91 -10.28
N ASN A 7 43.31 -2.20 -9.72
CA ASN A 7 44.47 -2.77 -9.05
C ASN A 7 45.15 -3.85 -9.89
N GLY A 8 45.30 -3.63 -11.20
CA GLY A 8 45.94 -4.58 -12.14
C GLY A 8 45.02 -5.69 -12.65
N LYS A 9 43.75 -5.79 -12.23
CA LYS A 9 42.79 -6.79 -12.68
C LYS A 9 41.80 -6.18 -13.67
N THR A 10 41.64 -6.81 -14.84
CA THR A 10 40.63 -6.41 -15.83
C THR A 10 39.23 -6.77 -15.32
N CYS A 11 38.32 -5.81 -15.34
CA CYS A 11 36.94 -5.90 -14.86
C CYS A 11 35.98 -5.32 -15.89
N GLN A 12 34.72 -5.77 -15.87
CA GLN A 12 33.61 -5.19 -16.62
C GLN A 12 32.91 -4.13 -15.78
N ALA A 13 32.62 -2.97 -16.35
CA ALA A 13 31.91 -1.89 -15.70
C ALA A 13 30.90 -1.24 -16.63
N GLU A 14 29.92 -0.57 -16.10
CA GLU A 14 28.95 0.22 -16.86
C GLU A 14 29.60 1.52 -17.34
N ASP A 15 29.53 1.80 -18.65
CA ASP A 15 30.04 3.03 -19.23
C ASP A 15 29.26 4.25 -18.72
N GLY A 16 29.95 5.29 -18.27
CA GLY A 16 29.32 6.45 -17.61
C GLY A 16 28.83 6.20 -16.19
N GLY A 17 28.93 4.96 -15.67
CA GLY A 17 28.57 4.63 -14.28
C GLY A 17 29.49 5.30 -13.25
N VAL A 18 29.05 5.37 -11.99
CA VAL A 18 29.85 5.90 -10.87
C VAL A 18 30.99 4.92 -10.57
N LEU A 19 32.24 5.39 -10.62
CA LEU A 19 33.43 4.54 -10.46
C LEU A 19 33.44 3.80 -9.10
N LEU A 20 33.00 4.44 -8.02
CA LEU A 20 32.88 3.80 -6.71
C LEU A 20 31.98 2.56 -6.78
N ASP A 21 30.77 2.70 -7.30
CA ASP A 21 29.80 1.60 -7.39
C ASP A 21 30.31 0.46 -8.27
N GLN A 22 31.02 0.80 -9.36
CA GLN A 22 31.60 -0.22 -10.25
C GLN A 22 32.78 -0.95 -9.62
N CYS A 23 33.61 -0.28 -8.82
CA CYS A 23 34.67 -0.92 -8.04
C CYS A 23 34.09 -1.89 -7.00
N GLU A 24 33.09 -1.49 -6.27
CA GLU A 24 32.40 -2.34 -5.26
C GLU A 24 31.71 -3.56 -5.90
N ALA A 25 31.04 -3.37 -7.02
CA ALA A 25 30.41 -4.47 -7.79
C ALA A 25 31.42 -5.51 -8.29
N ASN A 26 32.69 -5.10 -8.50
CA ASN A 26 33.77 -5.99 -8.89
C ASN A 26 34.60 -6.53 -7.70
N GLY A 27 34.11 -6.30 -6.45
CA GLY A 27 34.75 -6.85 -5.25
C GLY A 27 35.93 -6.01 -4.72
N PHE A 28 36.03 -4.74 -5.10
CA PHE A 28 37.03 -3.79 -4.59
C PHE A 28 36.33 -2.74 -3.71
N PRO A 29 36.11 -3.00 -2.42
CA PRO A 29 35.47 -2.05 -1.52
C PRO A 29 36.32 -0.80 -1.33
N ILE A 30 35.69 0.38 -1.40
CA ILE A 30 36.35 1.67 -1.21
C ILE A 30 35.69 2.39 -0.03
N PRO A 31 36.46 2.82 0.99
CA PRO A 31 35.91 3.56 2.14
C PRO A 31 35.18 4.83 1.72
N HIS A 32 33.97 5.05 2.25
CA HIS A 32 33.19 6.25 2.00
C HIS A 32 32.16 6.50 3.11
N LEU A 33 31.69 7.76 3.27
CA LEU A 33 30.64 8.14 4.24
C LEU A 33 29.55 9.02 3.62
N CYS A 34 29.88 9.86 2.64
CA CYS A 34 28.89 10.75 2.05
C CYS A 34 28.15 10.12 0.85
N HIS A 35 28.72 9.09 0.23
CA HIS A 35 28.07 8.34 -0.84
C HIS A 35 27.09 7.33 -0.27
N LYS A 36 25.95 7.15 -0.93
CA LYS A 36 25.00 6.05 -0.71
C LYS A 36 24.34 5.76 -2.05
N LYS A 37 24.31 4.48 -2.43
CA LYS A 37 23.67 4.05 -3.68
C LYS A 37 22.23 4.56 -3.75
N GLY A 38 21.82 5.06 -4.90
CA GLY A 38 20.49 5.66 -5.10
C GLY A 38 20.39 7.14 -4.70
N LEU A 39 21.46 7.75 -4.18
CA LEU A 39 21.55 9.19 -3.95
C LEU A 39 22.60 9.83 -4.85
N SER A 40 22.38 11.08 -5.27
CA SER A 40 23.34 11.82 -6.08
C SER A 40 24.70 11.95 -5.37
N PRO A 41 25.83 11.82 -6.10
CA PRO A 41 27.16 11.90 -5.50
C PRO A 41 27.51 13.35 -5.12
N THR A 42 28.30 13.53 -4.03
CA THR A 42 28.70 14.87 -3.53
C THR A 42 30.19 15.01 -3.29
N GLY A 43 30.92 13.91 -3.08
CA GLY A 43 32.39 13.94 -2.85
C GLY A 43 32.84 14.67 -1.59
N VAL A 44 31.97 14.92 -0.60
CA VAL A 44 32.22 15.78 0.57
C VAL A 44 33.21 15.15 1.57
N CYS A 45 33.09 13.87 1.88
CA CYS A 45 33.88 13.21 2.93
C CYS A 45 35.32 12.92 2.53
N ARG A 46 35.63 12.91 1.23
CA ARG A 46 36.96 12.62 0.68
C ARG A 46 37.61 11.33 1.15
N LEU A 47 36.82 10.31 1.44
CA LEU A 47 37.31 8.98 1.82
C LEU A 47 37.41 8.03 0.62
N CYS A 48 36.59 8.21 -0.40
CA CYS A 48 36.56 7.39 -1.61
C CYS A 48 37.67 7.74 -2.62
N LEU A 49 38.82 8.20 -2.17
CA LEU A 49 39.94 8.60 -3.00
C LEU A 49 40.55 7.43 -3.75
N VAL A 50 40.85 7.64 -5.05
CA VAL A 50 41.53 6.67 -5.91
C VAL A 50 42.49 7.39 -6.84
N LYS A 51 43.49 6.68 -7.37
CA LYS A 51 44.32 7.14 -8.48
C LYS A 51 43.78 6.54 -9.77
N VAL A 52 43.66 7.38 -10.78
CA VAL A 52 43.26 6.95 -12.13
C VAL A 52 44.37 7.38 -13.08
N LYS A 53 44.92 6.42 -13.81
CA LYS A 53 46.01 6.69 -14.76
C LYS A 53 45.59 7.71 -15.84
N GLY A 54 46.35 8.73 -16.02
CA GLY A 54 46.03 9.80 -16.96
C GLY A 54 45.25 10.97 -16.35
N LEU A 55 44.69 10.84 -15.16
CA LEU A 55 44.12 11.99 -14.44
C LEU A 55 45.16 12.61 -13.51
N ARG A 56 45.05 13.95 -13.35
CA ARG A 56 45.94 14.70 -12.46
C ARG A 56 45.52 14.55 -11.01
N GLY A 57 46.41 13.95 -10.17
CA GLY A 57 46.21 13.80 -8.74
C GLY A 57 45.29 12.64 -8.35
N ILE A 58 44.82 12.68 -7.10
CA ILE A 58 43.94 11.69 -6.50
C ILE A 58 42.51 12.21 -6.53
N VAL A 59 41.59 11.41 -7.07
CA VAL A 59 40.19 11.82 -7.32
C VAL A 59 39.19 11.06 -6.43
N PRO A 60 38.01 11.65 -6.09
CA PRO A 60 36.96 10.93 -5.38
C PRO A 60 36.18 10.01 -6.34
N SER A 61 36.27 8.71 -6.18
CA SER A 61 35.61 7.72 -7.05
C SER A 61 34.09 7.86 -7.11
N CYS A 62 33.43 8.35 -6.05
CA CYS A 62 31.99 8.62 -6.06
C CYS A 62 31.56 9.74 -7.03
N CYS A 63 32.47 10.60 -7.44
CA CYS A 63 32.21 11.70 -8.39
C CYS A 63 32.97 11.50 -9.71
N THR A 64 33.53 10.33 -9.96
CA THR A 64 34.27 9.98 -11.17
C THR A 64 33.45 9.00 -11.98
N THR A 65 33.24 9.28 -13.25
CA THR A 65 32.50 8.39 -14.17
C THR A 65 33.45 7.41 -14.86
N VAL A 66 32.98 6.20 -15.06
CA VAL A 66 33.72 5.13 -15.75
C VAL A 66 33.79 5.41 -17.26
N SER A 67 34.94 5.09 -17.85
CA SER A 67 35.15 5.03 -19.30
C SER A 67 36.03 3.87 -19.70
N GLU A 68 35.95 3.43 -20.97
CA GLU A 68 36.76 2.33 -21.52
C GLU A 68 38.26 2.53 -21.30
N GLY A 69 38.94 1.47 -20.86
CA GLY A 69 40.37 1.44 -20.66
C GLY A 69 40.90 2.16 -19.40
N MET A 70 40.01 2.61 -18.53
CA MET A 70 40.37 3.26 -17.26
C MET A 70 41.21 2.33 -16.38
N ASP A 71 42.35 2.79 -15.86
CA ASP A 71 43.27 2.05 -14.98
C ASP A 71 43.27 2.71 -13.60
N VAL A 72 42.75 1.97 -12.59
CA VAL A 72 42.41 2.51 -11.27
C VAL A 72 43.20 1.81 -10.18
N VAL A 73 43.82 2.59 -9.30
CA VAL A 73 44.43 2.13 -8.06
C VAL A 73 43.55 2.59 -6.90
N THR A 74 42.96 1.63 -6.21
CA THR A 74 42.00 1.88 -5.12
C THR A 74 42.65 1.98 -3.76
N ASN A 75 43.88 1.51 -3.60
CA ASN A 75 44.55 1.40 -2.31
C ASN A 75 46.11 1.45 -2.47
N ASP A 76 46.74 2.44 -1.84
CA ASP A 76 48.18 2.56 -1.66
C ASP A 76 48.47 3.40 -0.40
N GLU A 77 49.75 3.58 -0.06
CA GLU A 77 50.18 4.30 1.15
C GLU A 77 49.75 5.77 1.13
N GLU A 78 49.87 6.46 -0.03
CA GLU A 78 49.49 7.86 -0.17
C GLU A 78 47.95 8.02 -0.03
N ILE A 79 47.20 7.19 -0.70
CA ILE A 79 45.73 7.18 -0.60
C ILE A 79 45.29 6.95 0.86
N ASN A 80 45.89 5.99 1.53
CA ASN A 80 45.53 5.68 2.93
C ASN A 80 45.95 6.77 3.91
N THR A 81 47.05 7.44 3.66
CA THR A 81 47.48 8.61 4.45
C THR A 81 46.44 9.74 4.35
N LEU A 82 45.95 10.02 3.14
CA LEU A 82 44.92 11.03 2.91
C LEU A 82 43.56 10.63 3.50
N ARG A 83 43.19 9.38 3.38
CA ARG A 83 41.95 8.87 4.01
C ARG A 83 42.00 8.99 5.53
N ARG A 84 43.13 8.63 6.15
CA ARG A 84 43.33 8.78 7.59
C ARG A 84 43.22 10.24 8.00
N LEU A 85 43.88 11.15 7.28
CA LEU A 85 43.81 12.58 7.54
C LEU A 85 42.36 13.12 7.46
N ASN A 86 41.64 12.78 6.38
CA ASN A 86 40.23 13.17 6.22
C ASN A 86 39.33 12.61 7.31
N LEU A 87 39.58 11.37 7.75
CA LEU A 87 38.80 10.75 8.81
C LEU A 87 39.05 11.41 10.17
N GLU A 88 40.32 11.75 10.50
CA GLU A 88 40.67 12.54 11.69
C GLU A 88 40.02 13.95 11.67
N MET A 89 39.94 14.59 10.50
CA MET A 89 39.24 15.88 10.33
C MET A 89 37.75 15.72 10.57
N LEU A 90 37.12 14.66 10.07
CA LEU A 90 35.70 14.36 10.34
C LEU A 90 35.44 14.09 11.83
N LEU A 91 36.38 13.42 12.49
CA LEU A 91 36.29 13.16 13.93
C LEU A 91 36.44 14.45 14.76
N SER A 92 37.18 15.45 14.27
CA SER A 92 37.37 16.73 14.96
C SER A 92 36.15 17.64 14.90
N GLU A 93 35.16 17.29 14.07
CA GLU A 93 33.92 18.07 13.96
C GLU A 93 33.07 18.06 15.24
N ASN A 94 33.10 16.99 16.02
CA ASN A 94 32.30 16.85 17.24
C ASN A 94 32.96 15.92 18.26
N GLU A 95 32.50 15.98 19.52
CA GLU A 95 32.83 14.98 20.53
C GLU A 95 32.09 13.66 20.27
N HIS A 96 32.86 12.55 20.26
CA HIS A 96 32.29 11.23 19.99
C HIS A 96 32.14 10.44 21.29
N ASN A 97 30.91 10.26 21.78
CA ASN A 97 30.62 9.42 22.94
C ASN A 97 29.90 8.14 22.48
N CYS A 98 30.67 7.17 21.98
CA CYS A 98 30.14 5.90 21.45
C CYS A 98 29.47 5.05 22.53
N LEU A 99 29.88 5.12 23.80
CA LEU A 99 29.32 4.32 24.89
C LEU A 99 27.84 4.58 25.13
N THR A 100 27.38 5.81 24.93
CA THR A 100 25.95 6.17 25.10
C THR A 100 25.23 6.41 23.79
N CYS A 101 25.89 6.14 22.65
CA CYS A 101 25.31 6.34 21.32
C CYS A 101 24.42 5.16 20.92
N GLU A 102 23.22 5.46 20.42
CA GLU A 102 22.27 4.46 19.91
C GLU A 102 22.80 3.71 18.66
N SER A 103 23.70 4.35 17.89
CA SER A 103 24.29 3.75 16.69
C SER A 103 25.57 2.95 17.02
N ASN A 104 25.96 2.82 18.27
CA ASN A 104 27.15 2.00 18.62
C ASN A 104 27.00 0.57 18.10
N GLY A 105 28.01 0.10 17.36
CA GLY A 105 28.00 -1.21 16.69
C GLY A 105 27.14 -1.26 15.41
N ASN A 106 26.66 -0.10 14.92
CA ASN A 106 25.98 0.08 13.63
C ASN A 106 26.22 1.51 13.14
N CYS A 107 27.51 1.90 13.03
CA CYS A 107 27.94 3.26 12.69
C CYS A 107 29.11 3.18 11.71
N GLU A 108 28.88 3.58 10.46
CA GLU A 108 29.89 3.53 9.40
C GLU A 108 31.16 4.37 9.75
N LEU A 109 30.99 5.48 10.49
CA LEU A 109 32.11 6.27 10.98
C LEU A 109 32.97 5.47 11.99
N GLN A 110 32.33 4.78 12.94
CA GLN A 110 33.01 3.94 13.94
C GLN A 110 33.77 2.80 13.27
N ASP A 111 33.16 2.14 12.28
CA ASP A 111 33.79 1.03 11.56
C ASP A 111 35.07 1.49 10.82
N LEU A 112 35.02 2.66 10.19
CA LEU A 112 36.18 3.24 9.52
C LEU A 112 37.30 3.65 10.50
N VAL A 113 36.94 4.18 11.68
CA VAL A 113 37.92 4.48 12.74
C VAL A 113 38.70 3.25 13.14
N TYR A 114 38.02 2.11 13.36
CA TYR A 114 38.64 0.82 13.64
C TYR A 114 39.46 0.31 12.46
N GLN A 115 38.92 0.37 11.24
CA GLN A 115 39.60 -0.06 10.02
C GLN A 115 40.94 0.67 9.79
N PHE A 116 40.98 1.97 10.05
CA PHE A 116 42.20 2.78 9.91
C PHE A 116 43.06 2.87 11.15
N GLY A 117 42.71 2.22 12.26
CA GLY A 117 43.45 2.20 13.51
C GLY A 117 43.69 3.61 14.09
N ILE A 118 42.62 4.45 14.11
CA ILE A 118 42.72 5.81 14.67
C ILE A 118 42.48 5.73 16.19
N GLU A 119 43.53 5.83 16.96
CA GLU A 119 43.47 5.80 18.44
C GLU A 119 43.22 7.20 19.02
N SER A 120 43.68 8.24 18.35
CA SER A 120 43.49 9.64 18.75
C SER A 120 43.46 10.56 17.53
N ILE A 121 42.88 11.72 17.68
CA ILE A 121 42.84 12.74 16.65
C ILE A 121 43.84 13.83 16.93
N ARG A 122 44.51 14.33 15.87
CA ARG A 122 45.54 15.40 15.97
C ARG A 122 44.90 16.80 16.03
N PHE A 123 43.63 16.91 15.63
CA PHE A 123 42.95 18.19 15.55
C PHE A 123 42.07 18.42 16.78
N PRO A 124 42.03 19.63 17.35
CA PRO A 124 41.18 19.91 18.50
C PRO A 124 39.69 19.94 18.07
N VAL A 125 38.81 19.44 18.93
CA VAL A 125 37.38 19.60 18.76
C VAL A 125 36.99 20.99 19.29
N ASN A 126 36.49 21.85 18.39
CA ASN A 126 36.21 23.26 18.69
C ASN A 126 34.74 23.66 18.48
N LYS A 127 33.80 22.76 18.72
CA LYS A 127 32.37 23.09 18.57
C LYS A 127 31.65 23.15 19.91
N GLU A 128 30.83 24.20 20.05
CA GLU A 128 29.85 24.26 21.13
C GLU A 128 28.83 23.12 21.02
N LYS A 129 28.52 22.50 22.15
CA LYS A 129 27.52 21.46 22.22
C LYS A 129 26.14 22.02 21.93
N LYS A 130 25.47 21.50 20.89
CA LYS A 130 24.12 21.89 20.48
C LYS A 130 23.07 21.05 21.18
N PRO A 131 21.87 21.60 21.48
CA PRO A 131 20.77 20.83 22.04
C PRO A 131 20.27 19.76 21.07
N LEU A 132 19.71 18.68 21.63
CA LEU A 132 19.00 17.66 20.87
C LEU A 132 17.64 18.19 20.42
N ASP A 133 17.23 17.89 19.20
CA ASP A 133 15.84 18.07 18.79
C ASP A 133 15.09 16.74 19.02
N GLU A 134 14.25 16.70 20.05
CA GLU A 134 13.37 15.60 20.41
C GLU A 134 11.89 15.95 20.18
N SER A 135 11.60 16.99 19.43
CA SER A 135 10.24 17.50 19.20
C SER A 135 9.37 16.52 18.43
N SER A 136 9.93 15.77 17.47
CA SER A 136 9.20 14.77 16.70
C SER A 136 8.79 13.56 17.55
N TYR A 137 7.67 12.94 17.19
CA TYR A 137 7.24 11.65 17.78
C TYR A 137 8.10 10.46 17.36
N THR A 138 8.80 10.57 16.23
CA THR A 138 9.48 9.45 15.56
C THR A 138 10.99 9.58 15.45
N ILE A 139 11.51 10.81 15.35
CA ILE A 139 12.92 11.10 15.03
C ILE A 139 13.54 11.96 16.12
N ILE A 140 14.74 11.58 16.56
CA ILE A 140 15.62 12.43 17.35
C ILE A 140 16.76 12.89 16.45
N ARG A 141 17.08 14.18 16.48
CA ARG A 141 18.27 14.76 15.85
C ARG A 141 19.31 15.12 16.92
N ASP A 142 20.47 14.54 16.81
CA ASP A 142 21.66 14.91 17.59
C ASP A 142 22.68 15.62 16.71
N PRO A 143 22.72 16.96 16.69
CA PRO A 143 23.67 17.71 15.87
C PRO A 143 25.14 17.43 16.22
N ASN A 144 25.41 16.97 17.46
CA ASN A 144 26.76 16.70 17.94
C ASN A 144 27.36 15.39 17.42
N LYS A 145 26.61 14.63 16.62
CA LYS A 145 27.07 13.41 15.94
C LYS A 145 27.06 13.54 14.42
N CYS A 146 26.77 14.76 13.93
CA CYS A 146 26.64 15.04 12.51
C CYS A 146 28.03 15.31 11.89
N ILE A 147 28.36 14.58 10.82
CA ILE A 147 29.58 14.74 10.02
C ILE A 147 29.34 15.52 8.70
N PHE A 148 28.19 16.18 8.57
CA PHE A 148 27.81 17.01 7.42
C PHE A 148 27.89 16.31 6.06
N CYS A 149 27.70 14.99 6.01
CA CYS A 149 27.77 14.19 4.79
C CYS A 149 26.61 14.45 3.81
N GLY A 150 25.55 15.11 4.24
CA GLY A 150 24.39 15.47 3.43
C GLY A 150 23.53 14.30 2.96
N ARG A 151 23.73 13.05 3.45
CA ARG A 151 22.88 11.92 3.07
C ARG A 151 21.42 12.12 3.46
N CYS A 152 21.14 12.67 4.65
CA CYS A 152 19.77 12.94 5.11
C CYS A 152 19.07 14.02 4.26
N VAL A 153 19.80 15.05 3.82
CA VAL A 153 19.29 16.09 2.90
C VAL A 153 18.84 15.44 1.60
N ARG A 154 19.72 14.69 0.95
CA ARG A 154 19.44 14.01 -0.32
C ARG A 154 18.38 12.92 -0.18
N ALA A 155 18.41 12.11 0.88
CA ALA A 155 17.36 11.10 1.10
C ALA A 155 15.98 11.75 1.28
N CYS A 156 15.92 12.91 1.93
CA CYS A 156 14.67 13.65 2.09
C CYS A 156 14.17 14.26 0.78
N SER A 157 15.07 14.77 -0.06
CA SER A 157 14.73 15.42 -1.34
C SER A 157 14.55 14.42 -2.49
N GLU A 158 15.48 13.45 -2.64
CA GLU A 158 15.55 12.58 -3.83
C GLU A 158 14.75 11.31 -3.67
N ILE A 159 14.60 10.77 -2.43
CA ILE A 159 13.80 9.57 -2.17
C ILE A 159 12.40 9.94 -1.71
N ALA A 160 12.29 10.75 -0.63
CA ALA A 160 11.01 11.06 -0.02
C ALA A 160 10.29 12.28 -0.61
N GLY A 161 10.95 13.11 -1.43
CA GLY A 161 10.35 14.30 -2.06
C GLY A 161 9.87 15.39 -1.09
N ARG A 162 10.46 15.46 0.16
CA ARG A 162 9.92 16.33 1.22
C ARG A 162 10.73 17.59 1.48
N ASN A 163 12.03 17.60 1.17
CA ASN A 163 12.93 18.77 1.36
C ASN A 163 12.89 19.36 2.78
N ILE A 164 12.81 18.49 3.80
CA ILE A 164 12.75 18.95 5.21
C ILE A 164 14.14 19.34 5.71
N TRP A 165 15.17 18.56 5.34
CA TRP A 165 16.54 18.78 5.78
C TRP A 165 17.30 19.59 4.76
N GLU A 166 18.02 20.62 5.24
CA GLU A 166 18.85 21.51 4.41
C GLU A 166 20.15 21.85 5.12
N PHE A 167 21.16 22.24 4.34
CA PHE A 167 22.36 22.87 4.89
C PHE A 167 22.04 24.30 5.27
N SER A 168 22.29 24.64 6.52
CA SER A 168 22.18 26.00 7.05
C SER A 168 23.55 26.50 7.49
N GLU A 169 23.75 27.82 7.51
CA GLU A 169 25.02 28.48 7.83
C GLU A 169 26.18 28.06 6.90
N ARG A 170 27.40 28.42 7.26
CA ARG A 170 28.61 28.08 6.50
C ARG A 170 29.86 28.09 7.38
N GLY A 171 30.97 27.53 6.86
CA GLY A 171 32.24 27.45 7.59
C GLY A 171 32.11 26.65 8.88
N SER A 172 32.69 27.16 9.96
CA SER A 172 32.63 26.51 11.29
C SER A 172 31.21 26.44 11.89
N LYS A 173 30.29 27.25 11.39
CA LYS A 173 28.89 27.28 11.82
C LYS A 173 27.99 26.32 11.02
N LEU A 174 28.51 25.66 9.97
CA LEU A 174 27.74 24.77 9.14
C LEU A 174 26.89 23.84 9.99
N ALA A 175 25.62 23.74 9.63
CA ALA A 175 24.66 22.84 10.27
C ALA A 175 23.74 22.17 9.22
N ILE A 176 23.08 21.10 9.60
CA ILE A 176 21.94 20.55 8.88
C ILE A 176 20.72 20.82 9.75
N SER A 177 19.77 21.58 9.27
CA SER A 177 18.55 21.97 10.00
C SER A 177 17.30 21.52 9.28
N ALA A 178 16.19 21.51 10.03
CA ALA A 178 14.87 21.26 9.48
C ALA A 178 14.16 22.58 9.21
N GLY A 179 13.56 22.73 8.04
CA GLY A 179 12.91 24.00 7.65
C GLY A 179 13.85 25.20 7.80
N LEU A 180 13.35 26.27 8.41
CA LEU A 180 14.12 27.49 8.75
C LEU A 180 14.81 27.40 10.13
N ASP A 181 15.40 26.25 10.46
CA ASP A 181 15.98 25.88 11.76
C ASP A 181 14.94 25.76 12.89
N GLU A 182 13.77 25.26 12.52
CA GLU A 182 12.66 25.00 13.45
C GLU A 182 12.73 23.57 14.01
N PRO A 183 12.07 23.32 15.16
CA PRO A 183 11.84 21.97 15.65
C PRO A 183 11.14 21.09 14.60
N LEU A 184 11.61 19.86 14.42
CA LEU A 184 11.13 18.96 13.36
C LEU A 184 9.60 18.76 13.35
N LYS A 185 8.94 18.83 14.51
CA LYS A 185 7.49 18.66 14.62
C LYS A 185 6.68 19.80 13.96
N TRP A 186 7.30 20.97 13.72
CA TRP A 186 6.64 22.11 13.09
C TRP A 186 6.79 22.14 11.57
N THR A 187 7.49 21.16 11.01
CA THR A 187 7.69 21.00 9.57
C THR A 187 6.70 20.02 8.97
N ASP A 188 6.59 19.97 7.63
CA ASP A 188 5.77 19.00 6.89
C ASP A 188 6.40 17.60 6.81
N CYS A 189 7.18 17.23 7.83
CA CYS A 189 7.82 15.92 7.90
C CYS A 189 6.79 14.80 8.00
N THR A 190 6.79 13.89 7.01
CA THR A 190 5.89 12.73 6.97
C THR A 190 6.34 11.55 7.84
N SER A 191 7.41 11.72 8.61
CA SER A 191 7.97 10.66 9.48
C SER A 191 8.32 9.35 8.74
N CYS A 192 8.74 9.41 7.47
CA CYS A 192 9.08 8.22 6.68
C CYS A 192 10.38 7.53 7.13
N GLY A 193 11.29 8.27 7.81
CA GLY A 193 12.56 7.76 8.33
C GLY A 193 13.64 7.49 7.26
N ALA A 194 13.47 7.95 6.02
CA ALA A 194 14.51 7.82 4.98
C ALA A 194 15.84 8.48 5.42
N CYS A 195 15.77 9.60 6.12
CA CYS A 195 16.92 10.31 6.67
C CYS A 195 17.65 9.51 7.76
N ILE A 196 16.93 8.74 8.59
CA ILE A 196 17.51 7.84 9.59
C ILE A 196 18.28 6.73 8.90
N GLN A 197 17.65 6.04 7.94
CA GLN A 197 18.26 4.92 7.22
C GLN A 197 19.46 5.36 6.35
N ALA A 198 19.50 6.62 5.93
CA ALA A 198 20.62 7.19 5.18
C ALA A 198 21.76 7.69 6.07
N CYS A 199 21.51 7.98 7.36
CA CYS A 199 22.51 8.56 8.25
C CYS A 199 23.62 7.55 8.59
N PRO A 200 24.90 7.85 8.30
CA PRO A 200 26.02 6.95 8.57
C PRO A 200 26.48 6.98 10.04
N THR A 201 25.89 7.84 10.87
CA THR A 201 26.23 8.02 12.28
C THR A 201 24.96 8.02 13.15
N GLY A 202 25.12 8.33 14.43
CA GLY A 202 23.99 8.50 15.36
C GLY A 202 23.35 9.88 15.38
N ALA A 203 23.53 10.70 14.34
CA ALA A 203 22.97 12.05 14.28
C ALA A 203 21.44 12.06 14.10
N LEU A 204 20.88 11.05 13.44
CA LEU A 204 19.44 10.84 13.29
C LEU A 204 19.11 9.43 13.74
N ILE A 205 18.24 9.30 14.73
CA ILE A 205 17.86 8.03 15.34
C ILE A 205 16.36 7.92 15.54
N GLU A 206 15.88 6.70 15.65
CA GLU A 206 14.49 6.36 15.92
C GLU A 206 14.13 6.62 17.38
N LYS A 207 13.25 7.59 17.65
CA LYS A 207 12.83 7.94 19.01
C LYS A 207 12.17 6.78 19.76
N PRO A 208 11.25 6.00 19.18
CA PRO A 208 10.61 4.87 19.88
C PRO A 208 11.59 3.75 20.26
N ALA A 209 12.69 3.61 19.53
CA ALA A 209 13.69 2.55 19.76
C ALA A 209 14.79 2.93 20.74
N ARG A 210 14.81 4.19 21.20
CA ARG A 210 15.88 4.70 22.07
C ARG A 210 15.95 3.89 23.38
N PHE A 211 17.14 3.43 23.73
CA PHE A 211 17.46 2.63 24.95
C PHE A 211 16.73 1.28 25.05
N GLN A 212 16.21 0.74 23.93
CA GLN A 212 15.55 -0.57 23.91
C GLN A 212 16.54 -1.74 23.74
N GLY A 213 17.79 -1.48 23.40
CA GLY A 213 18.85 -2.49 23.27
C GLY A 213 20.01 -2.02 22.41
N ARG A 214 21.08 -2.80 22.42
CA ARG A 214 22.25 -2.58 21.58
C ARG A 214 22.07 -3.24 20.22
N ASN A 215 22.69 -2.67 19.16
CA ASN A 215 22.49 -3.15 17.80
C ASN A 215 22.88 -4.62 17.58
N TRP A 216 23.82 -5.15 18.34
CA TRP A 216 24.24 -6.56 18.30
C TRP A 216 23.33 -7.52 19.09
N GLU A 217 22.38 -7.01 19.88
CA GLU A 217 21.43 -7.83 20.64
C GLU A 217 20.18 -8.16 19.80
N PHE A 218 19.96 -7.45 18.70
CA PHE A 218 18.74 -7.62 17.89
C PHE A 218 18.85 -8.79 16.92
N LYS A 219 17.83 -9.66 16.94
CA LYS A 219 17.56 -10.59 15.84
C LYS A 219 16.93 -9.84 14.69
N LYS A 220 17.41 -10.03 13.48
CA LYS A 220 16.93 -9.39 12.26
C LYS A 220 16.18 -10.39 11.40
N VAL A 221 14.94 -10.08 11.03
CA VAL A 221 14.09 -10.96 10.21
C VAL A 221 13.54 -10.18 9.02
N ARG A 222 13.94 -10.58 7.80
CA ARG A 222 13.38 -10.05 6.56
C ARG A 222 11.97 -10.60 6.33
N THR A 223 10.99 -9.72 6.11
CA THR A 223 9.59 -10.07 5.88
C THR A 223 8.90 -9.04 5.00
N THR A 224 7.61 -9.24 4.70
CA THR A 224 6.80 -8.31 3.90
C THR A 224 5.93 -7.45 4.82
N CYS A 225 5.91 -6.15 4.56
CA CYS A 225 5.08 -5.18 5.31
C CYS A 225 3.58 -5.51 5.18
N ALA A 226 2.86 -5.54 6.31
CA ALA A 226 1.44 -5.90 6.39
C ALA A 226 0.47 -4.71 6.27
N HIS A 227 0.94 -3.49 6.01
CA HIS A 227 0.05 -2.33 6.00
C HIS A 227 -0.75 -2.20 4.71
N CYS A 228 -0.10 -2.03 3.57
CA CYS A 228 -0.79 -1.79 2.30
C CYS A 228 -0.35 -2.75 1.18
N GLY A 229 -1.05 -2.68 0.05
CA GLY A 229 -0.77 -3.48 -1.14
C GLY A 229 0.55 -3.14 -1.87
N GLY A 230 1.39 -2.29 -1.30
CA GLY A 230 2.72 -2.00 -1.84
C GLY A 230 3.66 -3.19 -1.78
N GLY A 231 3.56 -4.02 -0.74
CA GLY A 231 4.43 -5.18 -0.58
C GLY A 231 5.90 -4.83 -0.29
N CYS A 232 6.13 -3.73 0.43
CA CYS A 232 7.47 -3.31 0.83
C CYS A 232 8.18 -4.41 1.61
N GLN A 233 9.44 -4.70 1.25
CA GLN A 233 10.29 -5.59 2.02
C GLN A 233 10.90 -4.84 3.19
N ILE A 234 10.71 -5.40 4.38
CA ILE A 234 11.17 -4.84 5.65
C ILE A 234 12.03 -5.83 6.42
N GLU A 235 12.90 -5.31 7.24
CA GLU A 235 13.65 -6.07 8.22
C GLU A 235 13.17 -5.67 9.62
N LEU A 236 12.60 -6.62 10.35
CA LEU A 236 12.17 -6.45 11.73
C LEU A 236 13.35 -6.76 12.66
N TRP A 237 13.72 -5.81 13.49
CA TRP A 237 14.74 -5.97 14.53
C TRP A 237 14.04 -6.22 15.84
N THR A 238 14.25 -7.41 16.39
CA THR A 238 13.52 -7.91 17.57
C THR A 238 14.45 -8.20 18.73
N LYS A 239 13.96 -7.96 19.95
CA LYS A 239 14.59 -8.33 21.20
C LYS A 239 13.49 -8.66 22.22
N ASP A 240 13.71 -9.66 23.06
CA ASP A 240 12.78 -10.08 24.13
C ASP A 240 11.34 -10.25 23.63
N ASN A 241 11.20 -10.91 22.48
CA ASN A 241 9.92 -11.17 21.79
C ASN A 241 9.14 -9.89 21.40
N LYS A 242 9.82 -8.76 21.20
CA LYS A 242 9.23 -7.49 20.79
C LYS A 242 9.92 -6.95 19.54
N ILE A 243 9.14 -6.31 18.67
CA ILE A 243 9.69 -5.54 17.55
C ILE A 243 10.14 -4.19 18.10
N VAL A 244 11.42 -3.85 17.90
CA VAL A 244 12.03 -2.62 18.40
C VAL A 244 12.27 -1.61 17.29
N LYS A 245 12.79 -2.07 16.13
CA LYS A 245 13.12 -1.22 14.97
C LYS A 245 12.65 -1.89 13.69
N VAL A 246 12.42 -1.06 12.65
CA VAL A 246 12.11 -1.55 11.30
C VAL A 246 12.93 -0.80 10.27
N TYR A 247 13.64 -1.53 9.44
CA TYR A 247 14.37 -0.98 8.29
C TYR A 247 13.79 -1.47 6.97
N GLY A 248 13.86 -0.64 5.94
CA GLY A 248 13.57 -1.08 4.58
C GLY A 248 14.75 -1.90 4.03
N VAL A 249 14.45 -3.01 3.37
CA VAL A 249 15.49 -3.84 2.73
C VAL A 249 16.07 -3.11 1.54
N GLU A 250 17.34 -2.74 1.60
CA GLU A 250 18.08 -2.05 0.53
C GLU A 250 18.52 -3.06 -0.53
N ASP A 251 17.59 -3.42 -1.41
CA ASP A 251 17.78 -4.35 -2.51
C ASP A 251 16.98 -3.82 -3.71
N GLU A 252 17.67 -3.60 -4.83
CA GLU A 252 17.08 -3.05 -6.06
C GLU A 252 15.94 -3.90 -6.64
N ASN A 253 15.93 -5.19 -6.32
CA ASN A 253 14.88 -6.11 -6.73
C ASN A 253 13.62 -6.02 -5.85
N THR A 254 13.65 -5.21 -4.79
CA THR A 254 12.47 -4.99 -3.95
C THR A 254 11.62 -3.82 -4.46
N VAL A 255 10.31 -3.90 -4.25
CA VAL A 255 9.38 -2.85 -4.67
C VAL A 255 9.73 -1.49 -4.06
N ASN A 256 10.26 -1.48 -2.85
CA ASN A 256 10.55 -0.25 -2.11
C ASN A 256 12.02 0.19 -2.14
N LYS A 257 12.96 -0.62 -2.62
CA LYS A 257 14.39 -0.29 -2.70
C LYS A 257 14.92 0.39 -1.42
N GLY A 258 14.52 -0.13 -0.25
CA GLY A 258 14.88 0.43 1.06
C GLY A 258 13.99 1.55 1.59
N HIS A 259 13.20 2.24 0.76
CA HIS A 259 12.32 3.31 1.23
C HIS A 259 11.08 2.75 1.94
N LEU A 260 10.63 3.42 3.00
CA LEU A 260 9.42 3.10 3.75
C LEU A 260 8.59 4.37 4.00
N CYS A 261 7.28 4.18 4.16
CA CYS A 261 6.42 5.23 4.72
C CYS A 261 6.36 5.15 6.25
N VAL A 262 5.74 6.13 6.88
CA VAL A 262 5.59 6.18 8.35
C VAL A 262 4.98 4.91 8.94
N LYS A 263 3.96 4.33 8.28
CA LYS A 263 3.32 3.08 8.73
C LYS A 263 4.29 1.90 8.69
N GLY A 264 5.02 1.74 7.59
CA GLY A 264 5.98 0.65 7.43
C GLY A 264 7.18 0.77 8.39
N ARG A 265 7.61 2.01 8.69
CA ARG A 265 8.76 2.28 9.56
C ARG A 265 8.41 2.22 11.05
N PHE A 266 7.32 2.85 11.46
CA PHE A 266 7.00 3.08 12.88
C PHE A 266 5.68 2.46 13.33
N GLY A 267 4.85 1.99 12.41
CA GLY A 267 3.51 1.51 12.74
C GLY A 267 3.43 0.02 13.08
N THR A 268 4.54 -0.68 13.26
CA THR A 268 4.54 -2.11 13.65
C THR A 268 4.43 -2.32 15.15
N ASP A 269 4.49 -1.26 15.95
CA ASP A 269 4.37 -1.29 17.40
C ASP A 269 3.02 -1.81 17.90
N PHE A 270 1.98 -1.83 17.03
CA PHE A 270 0.70 -2.49 17.34
C PHE A 270 0.86 -3.99 17.66
N VAL A 271 1.88 -4.66 17.12
CA VAL A 271 2.17 -6.08 17.43
C VAL A 271 2.47 -6.26 18.92
N ASN A 272 3.15 -5.27 19.52
CA ASN A 272 3.51 -5.25 20.94
C ASN A 272 2.44 -4.61 21.85
N SER A 273 1.28 -4.22 21.28
CA SER A 273 0.24 -3.51 22.04
C SER A 273 -0.31 -4.37 23.19
N PRO A 274 -0.46 -3.81 24.40
CA PRO A 274 -1.07 -4.53 25.52
C PRO A 274 -2.57 -4.83 25.29
N ASN A 275 -3.20 -4.20 24.32
CA ASN A 275 -4.61 -4.40 24.00
C ASN A 275 -4.84 -5.59 23.04
N ARG A 276 -3.79 -6.36 22.71
CA ARG A 276 -3.91 -7.58 21.91
C ARG A 276 -4.80 -8.61 22.62
N LEU A 277 -5.64 -9.28 21.84
CA LEU A 277 -6.38 -10.44 22.30
C LEU A 277 -5.40 -11.59 22.58
N THR A 278 -5.48 -12.17 23.78
CA THR A 278 -4.56 -13.20 24.28
C THR A 278 -5.21 -14.55 24.55
N THR A 279 -6.54 -14.56 24.80
CA THR A 279 -7.33 -15.75 25.14
C THR A 279 -8.66 -15.70 24.40
N PRO A 280 -9.29 -16.84 24.06
CA PRO A 280 -10.64 -16.87 23.53
C PRO A 280 -11.63 -16.22 24.49
N LEU A 281 -12.65 -15.57 23.94
CA LEU A 281 -13.71 -14.91 24.72
C LEU A 281 -15.06 -15.41 24.25
N ILE A 282 -15.94 -15.70 25.22
CA ILE A 282 -17.34 -16.06 25.00
C ILE A 282 -18.24 -15.05 25.67
N LYS A 283 -19.25 -14.55 24.97
CA LYS A 283 -20.24 -13.64 25.54
C LYS A 283 -21.30 -14.44 26.30
N ARG A 284 -21.33 -14.29 27.64
CA ARG A 284 -22.32 -14.89 28.52
C ARG A 284 -23.07 -13.77 29.25
N ASN A 285 -24.39 -13.82 29.21
CA ASN A 285 -25.25 -12.78 29.84
C ASN A 285 -24.87 -11.34 29.44
N GLY A 286 -24.49 -11.15 28.18
CA GLY A 286 -24.12 -9.84 27.64
C GLY A 286 -22.68 -9.36 27.96
N LYS A 287 -21.87 -10.16 28.67
CA LYS A 287 -20.48 -9.85 29.03
C LYS A 287 -19.52 -10.89 28.46
N PHE A 288 -18.35 -10.45 28.02
CA PHE A 288 -17.28 -11.36 27.62
C PHE A 288 -16.59 -11.97 28.82
N GLU A 289 -16.43 -13.27 28.79
CA GLU A 289 -15.66 -14.06 29.75
C GLU A 289 -14.56 -14.81 29.01
N GLN A 290 -13.39 -14.96 29.63
CA GLN A 290 -12.31 -15.79 29.11
C GLN A 290 -12.75 -17.26 29.06
N ALA A 291 -12.38 -17.93 28.01
CA ALA A 291 -12.68 -19.35 27.79
C ALA A 291 -11.43 -20.08 27.30
N THR A 292 -11.44 -21.40 27.43
CA THR A 292 -10.43 -22.23 26.81
C THR A 292 -10.67 -22.32 25.30
N TRP A 293 -9.65 -22.71 24.52
CA TRP A 293 -9.79 -22.95 23.10
C TRP A 293 -10.84 -24.04 22.81
N ASP A 294 -10.89 -25.11 23.62
CA ASP A 294 -11.86 -26.19 23.44
C ASP A 294 -13.29 -25.69 23.65
N GLU A 295 -13.56 -24.96 24.74
CA GLU A 295 -14.89 -24.37 24.97
C GLU A 295 -15.34 -23.46 23.84
N ALA A 296 -14.46 -22.56 23.37
CA ALA A 296 -14.79 -21.60 22.34
C ALA A 296 -15.04 -22.26 20.97
N LEU A 297 -14.19 -23.21 20.59
CA LEU A 297 -14.33 -23.92 19.31
C LEU A 297 -15.48 -24.95 19.32
N ASP A 298 -15.74 -25.62 20.43
CA ASP A 298 -16.87 -26.56 20.57
C ASP A 298 -18.20 -25.80 20.51
N LEU A 299 -18.30 -24.65 21.21
CA LEU A 299 -19.49 -23.79 21.12
C LEU A 299 -19.69 -23.30 19.68
N THR A 300 -18.62 -22.80 19.05
CA THR A 300 -18.65 -22.32 17.67
C THR A 300 -19.11 -23.40 16.69
N ALA A 301 -18.55 -24.60 16.78
CA ALA A 301 -18.91 -25.71 15.92
C ALA A 301 -20.36 -26.18 16.13
N SER A 302 -20.80 -26.27 17.40
CA SER A 302 -22.17 -26.71 17.73
C SER A 302 -23.22 -25.71 17.23
N LYS A 303 -22.95 -24.39 17.40
CA LYS A 303 -23.90 -23.37 16.97
C LYS A 303 -24.00 -23.25 15.45
N PHE A 304 -22.92 -23.35 14.73
CA PHE A 304 -22.97 -23.38 13.26
C PHE A 304 -23.67 -24.64 12.73
N LYS A 305 -23.48 -25.79 13.37
CA LYS A 305 -24.23 -27.00 13.01
C LYS A 305 -25.74 -26.85 13.27
N GLU A 306 -26.12 -26.31 14.43
CA GLU A 306 -27.52 -26.03 14.79
C GLU A 306 -28.19 -25.11 13.75
N ILE A 307 -27.53 -24.00 13.37
CA ILE A 307 -28.05 -23.07 12.36
C ILE A 307 -28.17 -23.75 11.00
N LYS A 308 -27.15 -24.52 10.59
CA LYS A 308 -27.18 -25.30 9.34
C LYS A 308 -28.30 -26.28 9.28
N GLU A 309 -28.54 -27.04 10.35
CA GLU A 309 -29.62 -28.00 10.47
C GLU A 309 -31.01 -27.35 10.44
N LYS A 310 -31.15 -26.22 11.13
CA LYS A 310 -32.43 -25.51 11.25
C LYS A 310 -32.82 -24.71 10.01
N TYR A 311 -31.85 -24.03 9.38
CA TYR A 311 -32.14 -23.07 8.32
C TYR A 311 -31.47 -23.39 6.98
N GLY A 312 -30.65 -24.44 6.92
CA GLY A 312 -29.87 -24.82 5.74
C GLY A 312 -28.53 -24.12 5.63
N SER A 313 -27.66 -24.61 4.74
CA SER A 313 -26.28 -24.13 4.53
C SER A 313 -26.21 -22.64 4.15
N ASP A 314 -27.18 -22.15 3.38
CA ASP A 314 -27.20 -20.76 2.89
C ASP A 314 -27.64 -19.72 3.95
N ALA A 315 -28.00 -20.18 5.15
CA ALA A 315 -28.18 -19.33 6.32
C ALA A 315 -26.85 -19.00 7.03
N LEU A 316 -25.74 -19.61 6.60
CA LEU A 316 -24.40 -19.34 7.08
C LEU A 316 -23.63 -18.51 6.06
N GLY A 317 -22.81 -17.59 6.55
CA GLY A 317 -21.95 -16.76 5.72
C GLY A 317 -20.62 -16.43 6.39
N ALA A 318 -19.69 -15.92 5.59
CA ALA A 318 -18.37 -15.56 6.08
C ALA A 318 -17.80 -14.31 5.43
N VAL A 319 -17.06 -13.54 6.22
CA VAL A 319 -16.28 -12.39 5.76
C VAL A 319 -14.79 -12.66 6.00
N ALA A 320 -14.06 -12.85 4.91
CA ALA A 320 -12.62 -13.08 4.92
C ALA A 320 -11.83 -11.76 5.00
N SER A 321 -10.56 -11.85 5.33
CA SER A 321 -9.66 -10.73 5.52
C SER A 321 -8.61 -10.59 4.42
N SER A 322 -8.27 -9.35 4.07
CA SER A 322 -7.03 -9.05 3.34
C SER A 322 -5.80 -8.93 4.26
N LYS A 323 -5.92 -9.26 5.55
CA LYS A 323 -4.82 -9.19 6.53
C LYS A 323 -4.26 -10.56 6.90
N THR A 324 -4.98 -11.62 6.57
CA THR A 324 -4.52 -13.00 6.67
C THR A 324 -3.55 -13.32 5.53
N THR A 325 -2.74 -14.37 5.70
CA THR A 325 -1.86 -14.85 4.62
C THR A 325 -2.66 -15.49 3.49
N THR A 326 -2.01 -15.72 2.36
CA THR A 326 -2.62 -16.40 1.21
C THR A 326 -3.08 -17.80 1.57
N GLU A 327 -2.26 -18.53 2.34
CA GLU A 327 -2.55 -19.87 2.85
C GLU A 327 -3.76 -19.88 3.79
N GLU A 328 -3.85 -18.91 4.68
CA GLU A 328 -4.99 -18.76 5.60
C GLU A 328 -6.28 -18.42 4.85
N SER A 329 -6.19 -17.55 3.85
CA SER A 329 -7.32 -17.25 2.97
C SER A 329 -7.79 -18.48 2.20
N TYR A 330 -6.86 -19.31 1.72
CA TYR A 330 -7.19 -20.58 1.07
C TYR A 330 -7.93 -21.54 2.01
N LEU A 331 -7.43 -21.74 3.22
CA LEU A 331 -8.08 -22.63 4.19
C LEU A 331 -9.43 -22.10 4.64
N PHE A 332 -9.56 -20.78 4.81
CA PHE A 332 -10.83 -20.19 5.24
C PHE A 332 -11.93 -20.42 4.21
N GLN A 333 -11.70 -20.19 2.92
CA GLN A 333 -12.69 -20.48 1.90
C GLN A 333 -12.95 -22.00 1.74
N LYS A 334 -11.91 -22.85 1.91
CA LYS A 334 -12.06 -24.30 1.90
C LYS A 334 -12.98 -24.75 3.05
N PHE A 335 -12.77 -24.21 4.26
CA PHE A 335 -13.61 -24.44 5.43
C PHE A 335 -15.09 -24.07 5.18
N ILE A 336 -15.35 -22.89 4.65
CA ILE A 336 -16.73 -22.43 4.39
C ILE A 336 -17.42 -23.37 3.39
N ARG A 337 -16.73 -23.75 2.32
CA ARG A 337 -17.32 -24.62 1.29
C ARG A 337 -17.50 -26.06 1.74
N THR A 338 -16.58 -26.59 2.53
CA THR A 338 -16.65 -28.00 3.00
C THR A 338 -17.51 -28.15 4.24
N CYS A 339 -17.36 -27.30 5.26
CA CYS A 339 -18.03 -27.42 6.55
C CYS A 339 -19.42 -26.76 6.57
N PHE A 340 -19.51 -25.51 6.09
CA PHE A 340 -20.82 -24.84 5.99
C PHE A 340 -21.62 -25.40 4.81
N GLY A 341 -20.96 -25.78 3.72
CA GLY A 341 -21.60 -26.31 2.51
C GLY A 341 -22.24 -25.21 1.66
N THR A 342 -21.73 -24.00 1.74
CA THR A 342 -22.19 -22.84 0.98
C THR A 342 -21.01 -22.11 0.31
N ASN A 343 -21.30 -21.34 -0.73
CA ASN A 343 -20.36 -20.40 -1.35
C ASN A 343 -20.52 -18.95 -0.83
N SER A 344 -21.29 -18.75 0.26
CA SER A 344 -21.51 -17.41 0.87
C SER A 344 -20.29 -16.96 1.67
N ILE A 345 -19.20 -16.73 0.96
CA ILE A 345 -17.96 -16.14 1.45
C ILE A 345 -17.58 -14.96 0.56
N ASP A 346 -17.22 -13.84 1.17
CA ASP A 346 -16.73 -12.67 0.46
C ASP A 346 -15.75 -11.91 1.36
N PHE A 347 -15.12 -10.83 0.87
CA PHE A 347 -14.14 -10.09 1.63
C PHE A 347 -14.16 -8.59 1.30
N CYS A 348 -13.33 -7.80 1.95
CA CYS A 348 -13.34 -6.33 1.89
C CYS A 348 -13.25 -5.74 0.46
N VAL A 349 -12.81 -6.49 -0.56
CA VAL A 349 -12.81 -6.04 -1.95
C VAL A 349 -14.22 -5.67 -2.43
N ARG A 350 -15.26 -6.30 -1.84
CA ARG A 350 -16.65 -6.02 -2.18
C ARG A 350 -17.01 -4.55 -2.00
N PHE A 351 -16.59 -3.96 -0.90
CA PHE A 351 -16.80 -2.53 -0.60
C PHE A 351 -15.71 -1.62 -1.16
N CYS A 352 -14.80 -2.14 -1.98
CA CYS A 352 -13.60 -1.41 -2.40
C CYS A 352 -13.39 -1.45 -3.92
N HIS A 353 -12.92 -2.57 -4.45
CA HIS A 353 -12.48 -2.74 -5.83
C HIS A 353 -13.24 -3.85 -6.60
N SER A 354 -14.43 -4.26 -6.14
CA SER A 354 -15.25 -5.19 -6.92
C SER A 354 -15.60 -4.67 -8.33
N PRO A 355 -15.85 -3.37 -8.58
CA PRO A 355 -15.98 -2.83 -9.91
C PRO A 355 -14.76 -3.08 -10.80
N THR A 356 -13.55 -2.96 -10.24
CA THR A 356 -12.32 -3.31 -10.93
C THR A 356 -12.32 -4.78 -11.37
N ALA A 357 -12.60 -5.69 -10.44
CA ALA A 357 -12.64 -7.12 -10.74
C ALA A 357 -13.65 -7.44 -11.86
N VAL A 358 -14.84 -6.86 -11.80
CA VAL A 358 -15.90 -7.05 -12.80
C VAL A 358 -15.51 -6.45 -14.16
N ALA A 359 -15.13 -5.18 -14.22
CA ALA A 359 -14.86 -4.48 -15.46
C ALA A 359 -13.64 -5.04 -16.20
N LEU A 360 -12.51 -5.26 -15.49
CA LEU A 360 -11.31 -5.83 -16.11
C LEU A 360 -11.54 -7.29 -16.56
N THR A 361 -12.29 -8.09 -15.80
CA THR A 361 -12.63 -9.45 -16.22
C THR A 361 -13.48 -9.43 -17.49
N ARG A 362 -14.45 -8.53 -17.59
CA ARG A 362 -15.28 -8.37 -18.82
C ARG A 362 -14.45 -7.90 -20.00
N ALA A 363 -13.61 -6.89 -19.80
CA ALA A 363 -12.84 -6.27 -20.88
C ALA A 363 -11.62 -7.11 -21.32
N PHE A 364 -10.92 -7.73 -20.38
CA PHE A 364 -9.61 -8.35 -20.61
C PHE A 364 -9.56 -9.84 -20.27
N GLY A 365 -10.55 -10.37 -19.56
CA GLY A 365 -10.64 -11.76 -19.15
C GLY A 365 -10.00 -12.09 -17.80
N ALA A 366 -9.50 -11.09 -17.04
CA ALA A 366 -9.08 -11.25 -15.65
C ALA A 366 -9.08 -9.90 -14.91
N GLY A 367 -9.53 -9.91 -13.66
CA GLY A 367 -9.71 -8.73 -12.81
C GLY A 367 -8.44 -8.34 -12.04
N ALA A 368 -7.32 -8.14 -12.72
CA ALA A 368 -6.02 -7.91 -12.10
C ALA A 368 -5.29 -6.70 -12.68
N MET A 369 -4.44 -6.05 -11.88
CA MET A 369 -3.51 -5.00 -12.34
C MET A 369 -2.64 -5.54 -13.48
N THR A 370 -2.50 -4.77 -14.56
CA THR A 370 -1.86 -5.26 -15.79
C THR A 370 -0.33 -5.30 -15.71
N ASN A 371 0.27 -4.44 -14.90
CA ASN A 371 1.71 -4.19 -14.83
C ASN A 371 2.25 -4.29 -13.37
N PRO A 372 3.57 -4.29 -13.19
CA PRO A 372 4.19 -4.13 -11.87
C PRO A 372 3.92 -2.75 -11.26
N LEU A 373 4.09 -2.63 -9.92
CA LEU A 373 3.83 -1.37 -9.19
C LEU A 373 4.76 -0.21 -9.57
N ASN A 374 5.91 -0.50 -10.14
CA ASN A 374 6.87 0.51 -10.61
C ASN A 374 6.62 0.98 -12.05
N VAL A 375 5.45 0.71 -12.63
CA VAL A 375 5.10 1.06 -14.03
C VAL A 375 5.42 2.51 -14.39
N ALA A 376 5.28 3.45 -13.45
CA ALA A 376 5.55 4.87 -13.68
C ALA A 376 7.03 5.19 -13.99
N GLU A 377 7.97 4.30 -13.64
CA GLU A 377 9.40 4.48 -13.94
C GLU A 377 9.70 4.37 -15.45
N GLU A 378 8.80 3.71 -16.20
CA GLU A 378 8.91 3.43 -17.63
C GLU A 378 7.81 4.09 -18.49
N THR A 379 7.03 4.98 -17.87
CA THR A 379 5.86 5.62 -18.50
C THR A 379 6.20 7.05 -18.92
N ASP A 380 5.76 7.46 -20.12
CA ASP A 380 5.92 8.86 -20.58
C ASP A 380 4.80 9.74 -20.00
N VAL A 381 3.55 9.25 -20.02
CA VAL A 381 2.37 9.96 -19.51
C VAL A 381 1.58 9.08 -18.57
N LEU A 382 1.40 9.53 -17.34
CA LEU A 382 0.61 8.86 -16.32
C LEU A 382 -0.70 9.61 -16.06
N LEU A 383 -1.83 8.96 -16.28
CA LEU A 383 -3.13 9.44 -15.82
C LEU A 383 -3.43 8.84 -14.44
N VAL A 384 -3.58 9.69 -13.44
CA VAL A 384 -3.99 9.28 -12.09
C VAL A 384 -5.38 9.80 -11.79
N THR A 385 -6.32 8.95 -11.36
CA THR A 385 -7.69 9.35 -11.07
C THR A 385 -8.28 8.71 -9.82
N GLY A 386 -9.01 9.49 -9.02
CA GLY A 386 -9.66 9.04 -7.80
C GLY A 386 -8.71 8.39 -6.79
N LEU A 387 -7.46 8.86 -6.74
CA LEU A 387 -6.37 8.24 -6.00
C LEU A 387 -5.42 9.27 -5.39
N ASN A 388 -5.43 9.40 -4.06
CA ASN A 388 -4.37 10.10 -3.36
C ASN A 388 -3.17 9.17 -3.13
N LEU A 389 -2.18 9.23 -4.02
CA LEU A 389 -0.98 8.38 -3.97
C LEU A 389 -0.19 8.55 -2.67
N ALA A 390 -0.05 9.79 -2.16
CA ALA A 390 0.70 10.08 -0.95
C ALA A 390 0.13 9.38 0.31
N GLU A 391 -1.15 9.06 0.32
CA GLU A 391 -1.83 8.39 1.45
C GLU A 391 -2.10 6.91 1.21
N ASN A 392 -2.45 6.55 -0.04
CA ASN A 392 -2.83 5.17 -0.39
C ASN A 392 -1.62 4.27 -0.67
N TYR A 393 -0.62 4.81 -1.37
CA TYR A 393 0.60 4.12 -1.76
C TYR A 393 1.81 5.06 -1.61
N PRO A 394 2.18 5.46 -0.35
CA PRO A 394 3.13 6.56 -0.13
C PRO A 394 4.49 6.35 -0.80
N VAL A 395 5.07 5.15 -0.72
CA VAL A 395 6.38 4.85 -1.32
C VAL A 395 6.36 5.01 -2.83
N GLY A 396 5.32 4.54 -3.51
CA GLY A 396 5.15 4.76 -4.95
C GLY A 396 4.76 6.20 -5.28
N GLY A 397 3.96 6.83 -4.42
CA GLY A 397 3.60 8.23 -4.55
C GLY A 397 4.81 9.16 -4.51
N ASP A 398 5.74 8.94 -3.57
CA ASP A 398 7.00 9.69 -3.48
C ASP A 398 7.84 9.55 -4.76
N ARG A 399 7.88 8.36 -5.36
CA ARG A 399 8.58 8.12 -6.64
C ARG A 399 7.92 8.85 -7.80
N ILE A 400 6.60 8.75 -7.93
CA ILE A 400 5.84 9.43 -8.99
C ILE A 400 6.01 10.94 -8.87
N GLU A 401 5.93 11.48 -7.64
CA GLU A 401 6.19 12.90 -7.36
C GLU A 401 7.60 13.30 -7.82
N ASN A 402 8.62 12.51 -7.51
CA ASN A 402 10.01 12.79 -7.92
C ASN A 402 10.19 12.71 -9.45
N LEU A 403 9.56 11.75 -10.13
CA LEU A 403 9.59 11.62 -11.59
C LEU A 403 8.92 12.82 -12.27
N ALA A 404 7.76 13.24 -11.80
CA ALA A 404 7.04 14.40 -12.32
C ALA A 404 7.84 15.69 -12.07
N ARG A 405 8.34 15.91 -10.86
CA ARG A 405 9.16 17.07 -10.49
C ARG A 405 10.44 17.19 -11.31
N SER A 406 11.04 16.06 -11.69
CA SER A 406 12.25 16.02 -12.54
C SER A 406 11.96 16.04 -14.05
N ASN A 407 10.72 16.24 -14.46
CA ASN A 407 10.24 16.19 -15.85
C ASN A 407 10.55 14.87 -16.60
N LYS A 408 10.71 13.79 -15.86
CA LYS A 408 10.88 12.43 -16.43
C LYS A 408 9.56 11.73 -16.72
N LEU A 409 8.46 12.27 -16.18
CA LEU A 409 7.10 11.75 -16.31
C LEU A 409 6.15 12.93 -16.49
N LYS A 410 5.28 12.88 -17.50
CA LYS A 410 4.15 13.80 -17.63
C LYS A 410 2.96 13.28 -16.85
N LEU A 411 2.33 14.13 -16.06
CA LEU A 411 1.27 13.76 -15.13
C LEU A 411 -0.05 14.46 -15.46
N ILE A 412 -1.08 13.66 -15.80
CA ILE A 412 -2.47 14.09 -15.81
C ILE A 412 -3.10 13.63 -14.50
N PHE A 413 -3.56 14.56 -13.68
CA PHE A 413 -4.09 14.26 -12.36
C PHE A 413 -5.57 14.65 -12.27
N ALA A 414 -6.47 13.64 -12.26
CA ALA A 414 -7.92 13.84 -12.18
C ALA A 414 -8.41 13.59 -10.75
N GLU A 415 -8.60 14.66 -9.98
CA GLU A 415 -8.94 14.59 -8.55
C GLU A 415 -9.77 15.83 -8.15
N PRO A 416 -10.93 15.66 -7.49
CA PRO A 416 -11.76 16.79 -7.04
C PRO A 416 -11.12 17.62 -5.93
N ARG A 417 -10.20 17.03 -5.16
CA ARG A 417 -9.45 17.73 -4.11
C ARG A 417 -8.12 18.27 -4.64
N LYS A 418 -7.73 19.45 -4.17
CA LYS A 418 -6.41 20.03 -4.45
C LYS A 418 -5.39 19.38 -3.52
N LEU A 419 -4.82 18.28 -3.96
CA LEU A 419 -3.77 17.55 -3.25
C LEU A 419 -2.38 18.06 -3.65
N LYS A 420 -1.35 17.75 -2.85
CA LYS A 420 0.03 18.15 -3.13
C LYS A 420 0.51 17.73 -4.54
N MET A 421 0.08 16.58 -5.03
CA MET A 421 0.42 16.08 -6.37
C MET A 421 0.00 17.03 -7.51
N VAL A 422 -1.00 17.90 -7.28
CA VAL A 422 -1.43 18.94 -8.23
C VAL A 422 -0.30 19.91 -8.59
N GLU A 423 0.62 20.16 -7.65
CA GLU A 423 1.76 21.07 -7.88
C GLU A 423 2.75 20.53 -8.91
N TYR A 424 2.74 19.23 -9.15
CA TYR A 424 3.64 18.54 -10.08
C TYR A 424 2.92 18.01 -11.31
N ALA A 425 1.60 18.20 -11.40
CA ALA A 425 0.80 17.76 -12.53
C ALA A 425 0.95 18.72 -13.72
N ASP A 426 1.20 18.18 -14.92
CA ASP A 426 1.15 18.98 -16.16
C ASP A 426 -0.28 19.44 -16.43
N ILE A 427 -1.27 18.57 -16.14
CA ILE A 427 -2.69 18.88 -16.27
C ILE A 427 -3.44 18.41 -15.03
N TRP A 428 -4.08 19.34 -14.33
CA TRP A 428 -5.04 19.02 -13.28
C TRP A 428 -6.48 19.13 -13.79
N LEU A 429 -7.16 17.99 -13.84
CA LEU A 429 -8.59 17.88 -14.07
C LEU A 429 -9.29 17.84 -12.70
N ARG A 430 -10.21 18.77 -12.48
CA ARG A 430 -10.99 18.83 -11.22
C ARG A 430 -12.46 18.46 -11.51
N PRO A 431 -12.78 17.15 -11.55
CA PRO A 431 -14.15 16.71 -11.87
C PRO A 431 -15.11 16.94 -10.72
N ASN A 432 -16.37 17.20 -11.04
CA ASN A 432 -17.47 17.01 -10.09
C ASN A 432 -17.49 15.53 -9.67
N ILE A 433 -17.71 15.26 -8.37
CA ILE A 433 -17.71 13.89 -7.84
C ILE A 433 -18.83 13.09 -8.52
N GLY A 434 -18.52 11.89 -9.01
CA GLY A 434 -19.42 10.99 -9.70
C GLY A 434 -19.54 11.21 -11.21
N SER A 435 -18.75 12.13 -11.81
CA SER A 435 -18.80 12.42 -13.26
C SER A 435 -17.76 11.63 -14.09
N ASP A 436 -17.16 10.56 -13.55
CA ASP A 436 -16.03 9.87 -14.16
C ASP A 436 -16.32 9.36 -15.58
N VAL A 437 -17.47 8.72 -15.83
CA VAL A 437 -17.86 8.26 -17.17
C VAL A 437 -17.90 9.42 -18.17
N ALA A 438 -18.40 10.59 -17.75
CA ALA A 438 -18.57 11.73 -18.66
C ALA A 438 -17.22 12.27 -19.15
N TRP A 439 -16.29 12.57 -18.25
CA TRP A 439 -15.00 13.13 -18.66
C TRP A 439 -14.09 12.10 -19.35
N LEU A 440 -14.14 10.82 -18.96
CA LEU A 440 -13.42 9.75 -19.67
C LEU A 440 -13.95 9.56 -21.10
N ASN A 441 -15.28 9.58 -21.29
CA ASN A 441 -15.89 9.56 -22.61
C ASN A 441 -15.52 10.81 -23.42
N GLY A 442 -15.38 11.98 -22.75
CA GLY A 442 -14.90 13.20 -23.38
C GLY A 442 -13.48 13.10 -23.92
N LEU A 443 -12.56 12.50 -23.17
CA LEU A 443 -11.21 12.20 -23.68
C LEU A 443 -11.28 11.33 -24.91
N MET A 444 -12.05 10.23 -24.87
CA MET A 444 -12.21 9.30 -25.99
C MET A 444 -12.91 9.96 -27.20
N ASN A 445 -13.83 10.88 -26.97
CA ASN A 445 -14.48 11.68 -28.05
C ASN A 445 -13.44 12.48 -28.82
N VAL A 446 -12.58 13.22 -28.13
CA VAL A 446 -11.50 13.99 -28.76
C VAL A 446 -10.54 13.07 -29.51
N ILE A 447 -10.11 11.96 -28.87
CA ILE A 447 -9.17 10.98 -29.45
C ILE A 447 -9.71 10.40 -30.76
N ILE A 448 -11.01 10.04 -30.81
CA ILE A 448 -11.64 9.48 -32.00
C ILE A 448 -11.83 10.56 -33.07
N ASN A 449 -12.32 11.75 -32.71
CA ASN A 449 -12.61 12.81 -33.69
C ASN A 449 -11.33 13.41 -34.32
N GLU A 450 -10.20 13.40 -33.57
CA GLU A 450 -8.91 13.87 -34.07
C GLU A 450 -8.04 12.73 -34.66
N ASP A 451 -8.59 11.51 -34.77
CA ASP A 451 -7.95 10.34 -35.35
C ASP A 451 -6.63 9.96 -34.62
N LEU A 452 -6.62 10.08 -33.27
CA LEU A 452 -5.45 9.84 -32.42
C LEU A 452 -5.40 8.45 -31.78
N TYR A 453 -6.35 7.55 -32.10
CA TYR A 453 -6.40 6.21 -31.53
C TYR A 453 -5.49 5.24 -32.30
N ASP A 454 -5.11 4.13 -31.66
CA ASP A 454 -4.28 3.09 -32.29
C ASP A 454 -5.15 2.21 -33.24
N HIS A 455 -5.15 2.56 -34.52
CA HIS A 455 -5.91 1.86 -35.57
C HIS A 455 -5.59 0.38 -35.69
N GLU A 456 -4.29 0.04 -35.59
CA GLU A 456 -3.85 -1.35 -35.77
C GLU A 456 -4.27 -2.19 -34.54
N PHE A 457 -4.05 -1.68 -33.35
CA PHE A 457 -4.45 -2.36 -32.11
C PHE A 457 -5.98 -2.51 -32.05
N VAL A 458 -6.73 -1.47 -32.31
CA VAL A 458 -8.20 -1.49 -32.30
C VAL A 458 -8.72 -2.52 -33.30
N LYS A 459 -8.24 -2.54 -34.54
CA LYS A 459 -8.67 -3.47 -35.58
C LYS A 459 -8.32 -4.93 -35.27
N ASN A 460 -7.09 -5.17 -34.80
CA ASN A 460 -6.55 -6.53 -34.69
C ASN A 460 -6.84 -7.16 -33.33
N ARG A 461 -6.87 -6.35 -32.24
CA ARG A 461 -6.87 -6.84 -30.86
C ARG A 461 -8.13 -6.49 -30.07
N THR A 462 -9.13 -5.83 -30.68
CA THR A 462 -10.35 -5.44 -29.93
C THR A 462 -11.63 -5.82 -30.67
N GLU A 463 -12.76 -5.75 -29.96
CA GLU A 463 -14.14 -5.89 -30.45
C GLU A 463 -15.04 -4.85 -29.80
N GLY A 464 -16.10 -4.37 -30.52
CA GLY A 464 -17.09 -3.43 -30.00
C GLY A 464 -16.73 -1.95 -30.21
N PHE A 465 -15.80 -1.63 -31.13
CA PHE A 465 -15.38 -0.24 -31.37
C PHE A 465 -16.49 0.67 -31.91
N GLU A 466 -17.31 0.18 -32.84
CA GLU A 466 -18.39 1.01 -33.42
C GLU A 466 -19.46 1.38 -32.40
N GLU A 467 -19.75 0.47 -31.46
CA GLU A 467 -20.68 0.73 -30.35
C GLU A 467 -20.07 1.77 -29.39
N LEU A 468 -18.77 1.68 -29.10
CA LEU A 468 -18.07 2.69 -28.31
C LEU A 468 -18.15 4.05 -28.98
N LYS A 469 -17.78 4.14 -30.27
CA LYS A 469 -17.80 5.37 -31.06
C LYS A 469 -19.18 6.03 -31.05
N LYS A 470 -20.25 5.26 -31.19
CA LYS A 470 -21.63 5.73 -31.12
C LYS A 470 -22.00 6.33 -29.77
N VAL A 471 -21.56 5.73 -28.67
CA VAL A 471 -21.85 6.27 -27.32
C VAL A 471 -21.01 7.51 -27.07
N VAL A 472 -19.71 7.43 -27.31
CA VAL A 472 -18.73 8.48 -27.03
C VAL A 472 -18.98 9.75 -27.85
N SER A 473 -19.55 9.63 -29.07
CA SER A 473 -19.90 10.79 -29.91
C SER A 473 -20.85 11.80 -29.24
N LYS A 474 -21.58 11.39 -28.18
CA LYS A 474 -22.51 12.25 -27.44
C LYS A 474 -21.80 13.11 -26.39
N TYR A 475 -20.52 12.85 -26.10
CA TYR A 475 -19.74 13.50 -25.06
C TYR A 475 -18.74 14.49 -25.67
N THR A 476 -19.26 15.53 -26.32
CA THR A 476 -18.45 16.64 -26.82
C THR A 476 -17.76 17.35 -25.65
N PRO A 477 -16.59 17.99 -25.82
CA PRO A 477 -15.92 18.73 -24.74
C PRO A 477 -16.84 19.72 -24.02
N GLU A 478 -17.78 20.41 -24.75
CA GLU A 478 -18.75 21.32 -24.15
C GLU A 478 -19.76 20.59 -23.25
N LYS A 479 -20.26 19.44 -23.69
CA LYS A 479 -21.18 18.64 -22.89
C LYS A 479 -20.50 18.06 -21.64
N VAL A 480 -19.24 17.70 -21.78
CA VAL A 480 -18.42 17.21 -20.66
C VAL A 480 -18.15 18.32 -19.64
N GLU A 481 -17.86 19.54 -20.09
CA GLU A 481 -17.71 20.70 -19.20
C GLU A 481 -18.98 20.95 -18.38
N GLU A 482 -20.18 20.89 -19.02
CA GLU A 482 -21.47 21.03 -18.33
C GLU A 482 -21.66 19.99 -17.21
N ILE A 483 -21.30 18.73 -17.45
CA ILE A 483 -21.49 17.64 -16.50
C ILE A 483 -20.39 17.61 -15.42
N SER A 484 -19.13 17.70 -15.85
CA SER A 484 -17.99 17.44 -14.98
C SER A 484 -17.39 18.70 -14.33
N GLY A 485 -17.71 19.87 -14.82
CA GLY A 485 -17.08 21.13 -14.38
C GLY A 485 -15.63 21.31 -14.86
N ILE A 486 -15.10 20.35 -15.66
CA ILE A 486 -13.76 20.47 -16.25
C ILE A 486 -13.90 21.27 -17.55
N SER A 487 -13.09 22.31 -17.72
CA SER A 487 -13.16 23.11 -18.95
C SER A 487 -12.83 22.26 -20.18
N LYS A 488 -13.51 22.58 -21.30
CA LYS A 488 -13.34 21.85 -22.56
C LYS A 488 -11.90 21.88 -23.08
N GLU A 489 -11.18 22.97 -22.86
CA GLU A 489 -9.79 23.13 -23.24
C GLU A 489 -8.91 22.08 -22.52
N LYS A 490 -9.13 21.88 -21.21
CA LYS A 490 -8.39 20.87 -20.43
C LYS A 490 -8.72 19.44 -20.86
N ILE A 491 -9.98 19.16 -21.23
CA ILE A 491 -10.37 17.85 -21.79
C ILE A 491 -9.62 17.59 -23.08
N ILE A 492 -9.57 18.55 -23.99
CA ILE A 492 -8.87 18.45 -25.28
C ILE A 492 -7.36 18.28 -25.05
N GLU A 493 -6.77 19.08 -24.15
CA GLU A 493 -5.36 19.03 -23.85
C GLU A 493 -4.96 17.67 -23.25
N ALA A 494 -5.71 17.18 -22.27
CA ALA A 494 -5.48 15.90 -21.64
C ALA A 494 -5.63 14.71 -22.61
N ALA A 495 -6.64 14.73 -23.48
CA ALA A 495 -6.84 13.73 -24.51
C ALA A 495 -5.64 13.63 -25.45
N ARG A 496 -5.19 14.80 -25.95
CA ARG A 496 -4.03 14.89 -26.86
C ARG A 496 -2.73 14.45 -26.17
N LEU A 497 -2.49 14.88 -24.91
CA LEU A 497 -1.31 14.49 -24.16
C LEU A 497 -1.26 12.99 -23.94
N TYR A 498 -2.39 12.37 -23.53
CA TYR A 498 -2.46 10.94 -23.30
C TYR A 498 -2.32 10.11 -24.58
N ALA A 499 -3.03 10.48 -25.66
CA ALA A 499 -3.07 9.70 -26.88
C ALA A 499 -1.77 9.78 -27.71
N LYS A 500 -1.01 10.89 -27.61
CA LYS A 500 0.24 11.07 -28.35
C LYS A 500 1.47 10.49 -27.64
N ALA A 501 1.33 10.00 -26.41
CA ALA A 501 2.41 9.37 -25.69
C ALA A 501 2.78 8.02 -26.31
N ASN A 502 4.08 7.71 -26.38
CA ASN A 502 4.51 6.37 -26.78
C ASN A 502 4.13 5.31 -25.73
N LYS A 503 4.19 5.68 -24.44
CA LYS A 503 3.81 4.84 -23.32
C LYS A 503 2.92 5.65 -22.39
N ALA A 504 1.63 5.31 -22.31
CA ALA A 504 0.71 5.90 -21.37
C ALA A 504 0.13 4.85 -20.40
N ALA A 505 0.10 5.17 -19.13
CA ALA A 505 -0.49 4.31 -18.12
C ALA A 505 -1.60 5.02 -17.34
N ILE A 506 -2.52 4.24 -16.80
CA ILE A 506 -3.58 4.74 -15.93
C ILE A 506 -3.41 4.11 -14.54
N MET A 507 -3.37 4.95 -13.51
CA MET A 507 -3.50 4.53 -12.10
C MET A 507 -4.77 5.09 -11.51
N TYR A 508 -5.55 4.26 -10.81
CA TYR A 508 -6.78 4.70 -10.19
C TYR A 508 -7.05 4.02 -8.84
N GLY A 509 -7.90 4.65 -8.06
CA GLY A 509 -8.23 4.18 -6.74
C GLY A 509 -9.74 4.12 -6.48
N MET A 510 -10.10 4.10 -5.19
CA MET A 510 -11.48 3.95 -4.73
C MET A 510 -12.36 5.16 -5.04
N GLY A 511 -11.80 6.33 -5.35
CA GLY A 511 -12.55 7.47 -5.83
C GLY A 511 -13.32 7.18 -7.12
N VAL A 512 -12.84 6.24 -7.94
CA VAL A 512 -13.50 5.77 -9.16
C VAL A 512 -14.48 4.62 -8.89
N THR A 513 -14.14 3.71 -7.95
CA THR A 513 -14.84 2.43 -7.80
C THR A 513 -16.01 2.47 -6.83
N GLN A 514 -15.98 3.32 -5.78
CA GLN A 514 -16.99 3.33 -4.71
C GLN A 514 -18.19 4.23 -5.06
N HIS A 515 -18.83 3.95 -6.20
CA HIS A 515 -20.03 4.61 -6.71
C HIS A 515 -21.08 3.59 -7.15
N SER A 516 -22.34 3.96 -7.14
CA SER A 516 -23.46 3.14 -7.66
C SER A 516 -23.30 2.75 -9.13
N HIS A 517 -22.41 3.40 -9.86
CA HIS A 517 -22.02 3.11 -11.24
C HIS A 517 -20.51 2.87 -11.40
N GLY A 518 -19.85 2.39 -10.32
CA GLY A 518 -18.40 2.15 -10.27
C GLY A 518 -17.88 1.21 -11.36
N THR A 519 -18.67 0.20 -11.75
CA THR A 519 -18.32 -0.71 -12.86
C THR A 519 -18.24 0.03 -14.19
N ASN A 520 -19.14 0.99 -14.47
CA ASN A 520 -19.14 1.81 -15.67
C ASN A 520 -17.94 2.77 -15.69
N ASN A 521 -17.58 3.34 -14.53
CA ASN A 521 -16.37 4.17 -14.39
C ASN A 521 -15.12 3.41 -14.80
N VAL A 522 -14.92 2.19 -14.26
CA VAL A 522 -13.77 1.36 -14.59
C VAL A 522 -13.83 0.84 -16.04
N SER A 523 -15.01 0.53 -16.57
CA SER A 523 -15.16 0.15 -17.99
C SER A 523 -14.70 1.27 -18.93
N SER A 524 -14.99 2.54 -18.60
CA SER A 524 -14.50 3.70 -19.37
C SER A 524 -12.97 3.84 -19.32
N ILE A 525 -12.33 3.49 -18.19
CA ILE A 525 -10.87 3.40 -18.08
C ILE A 525 -10.32 2.28 -18.97
N CYS A 526 -10.94 1.10 -18.98
CA CYS A 526 -10.55 -0.01 -19.84
C CYS A 526 -10.69 0.38 -21.33
N ASN A 527 -11.80 1.04 -21.69
CA ASN A 527 -12.03 1.51 -23.04
C ASN A 527 -10.96 2.51 -23.51
N LEU A 528 -10.56 3.46 -22.65
CA LEU A 528 -9.49 4.41 -22.98
C LEU A 528 -8.17 3.71 -23.26
N ALA A 529 -7.79 2.72 -22.44
CA ALA A 529 -6.56 1.96 -22.61
C ALA A 529 -6.59 1.08 -23.89
N LEU A 530 -7.74 0.45 -24.19
CA LEU A 530 -7.93 -0.32 -25.43
C LEU A 530 -7.89 0.57 -26.67
N LEU A 531 -8.49 1.75 -26.61
CA LEU A 531 -8.57 2.70 -27.71
C LEU A 531 -7.18 3.20 -28.16
N THR A 532 -6.26 3.34 -27.20
CA THR A 532 -4.92 3.87 -27.42
C THR A 532 -3.83 2.80 -27.46
N GLY A 533 -4.18 1.51 -27.44
CA GLY A 533 -3.23 0.39 -27.51
C GLY A 533 -2.31 0.25 -26.29
N ASN A 534 -2.58 0.95 -25.18
CA ASN A 534 -1.72 1.02 -23.99
C ASN A 534 -1.88 -0.21 -23.08
N LEU A 535 -1.62 -1.42 -23.60
CA LEU A 535 -1.73 -2.69 -22.89
C LEU A 535 -0.70 -3.71 -23.37
N GLY A 536 -0.27 -4.60 -22.48
CA GLY A 536 0.55 -5.76 -22.81
C GLY A 536 2.05 -5.51 -22.91
N GLN A 537 2.54 -4.36 -22.52
CA GLN A 537 3.97 -4.01 -22.54
C GLN A 537 4.38 -3.19 -21.30
N GLU A 538 5.66 -2.90 -21.20
CA GLU A 538 6.25 -2.11 -20.14
C GLU A 538 5.83 -0.63 -20.21
N GLY A 539 5.62 0.01 -19.09
CA GLY A 539 5.32 1.45 -19.01
C GLY A 539 3.91 1.85 -19.42
N VAL A 540 2.99 0.90 -19.64
CA VAL A 540 1.60 1.17 -20.03
C VAL A 540 0.62 0.50 -19.06
N GLY A 541 -0.66 0.48 -19.37
CA GLY A 541 -1.64 -0.40 -18.76
C GLY A 541 -2.64 0.26 -17.82
N VAL A 542 -3.52 -0.59 -17.28
CA VAL A 542 -4.58 -0.25 -16.34
C VAL A 542 -4.19 -0.77 -14.96
N ASN A 543 -3.92 0.16 -14.04
CA ASN A 543 -3.22 -0.13 -12.79
C ASN A 543 -4.05 0.31 -11.57
N PRO A 544 -5.01 -0.51 -11.09
CA PRO A 544 -5.76 -0.26 -9.87
C PRO A 544 -4.85 -0.33 -8.64
N ILE A 545 -4.86 0.69 -7.80
CA ILE A 545 -4.07 0.74 -6.58
C ILE A 545 -4.94 0.34 -5.38
N ALA A 546 -4.91 -0.96 -5.07
CA ALA A 546 -5.58 -1.51 -3.90
C ALA A 546 -4.78 -1.20 -2.63
N LYS A 547 -5.46 -0.68 -1.60
CA LYS A 547 -4.81 -0.28 -0.34
C LYS A 547 -4.48 -1.46 0.57
N GLN A 548 -5.27 -2.54 0.56
CA GLN A 548 -5.10 -3.67 1.47
C GLN A 548 -3.93 -4.58 1.06
N ASN A 549 -3.15 -5.05 2.04
CA ASN A 549 -1.87 -5.72 1.78
C ASN A 549 -1.97 -7.05 1.03
N ASN A 550 -2.93 -7.93 1.38
CA ASN A 550 -3.13 -9.23 0.74
C ASN A 550 -4.51 -9.35 0.07
N GLY A 551 -5.04 -8.24 -0.46
CA GLY A 551 -6.34 -8.26 -1.14
C GLY A 551 -6.35 -9.18 -2.37
N ASN A 552 -5.27 -9.18 -3.15
CA ASN A 552 -5.12 -10.08 -4.28
C ASN A 552 -5.01 -11.54 -3.81
N GLY A 553 -4.23 -11.84 -2.77
CA GLY A 553 -4.13 -13.20 -2.23
C GLY A 553 -5.49 -13.76 -1.79
N ALA A 554 -6.29 -12.99 -1.07
CA ALA A 554 -7.64 -13.42 -0.67
C ALA A 554 -8.54 -13.66 -1.90
N GLY A 555 -8.50 -12.78 -2.90
CA GLY A 555 -9.25 -12.94 -4.15
C GLY A 555 -8.78 -14.13 -4.97
N ASP A 556 -7.47 -14.29 -5.15
CA ASP A 556 -6.86 -15.39 -5.89
C ASP A 556 -7.16 -16.75 -5.24
N MET A 557 -7.27 -16.78 -3.91
CA MET A 557 -7.64 -17.99 -3.16
C MET A 557 -9.14 -18.27 -3.12
N GLY A 558 -9.96 -17.49 -3.81
CA GLY A 558 -11.39 -17.75 -3.94
C GLY A 558 -12.22 -17.35 -2.72
N CYS A 559 -11.77 -16.36 -1.92
CA CYS A 559 -12.62 -15.72 -0.91
C CYS A 559 -13.69 -14.85 -1.56
N VAL A 560 -14.36 -15.34 -2.58
CA VAL A 560 -15.44 -14.70 -3.34
C VAL A 560 -16.56 -15.70 -3.59
N PRO A 561 -17.83 -15.27 -3.73
CA PRO A 561 -18.97 -16.18 -3.73
C PRO A 561 -19.13 -17.00 -5.02
N ASN A 562 -18.45 -16.65 -6.09
CA ASN A 562 -18.68 -17.20 -7.42
C ASN A 562 -17.49 -17.99 -8.01
N ALA A 563 -16.37 -18.07 -7.28
CA ALA A 563 -15.18 -18.74 -7.80
C ALA A 563 -14.37 -19.47 -6.73
N TYR A 564 -13.79 -20.60 -7.09
CA TYR A 564 -12.72 -21.31 -6.39
C TYR A 564 -11.37 -20.60 -6.62
N PRO A 565 -10.27 -21.05 -5.94
CA PRO A 565 -8.92 -20.51 -6.16
C PRO A 565 -8.53 -20.43 -7.64
N GLY A 566 -7.88 -19.33 -8.03
CA GLY A 566 -7.49 -19.05 -9.41
C GLY A 566 -8.65 -18.61 -10.30
N ALA A 567 -9.67 -17.96 -9.72
CA ALA A 567 -10.87 -17.47 -10.43
C ALA A 567 -11.64 -18.57 -11.21
N GLN A 568 -11.58 -19.81 -10.75
CA GLN A 568 -12.26 -20.96 -11.34
C GLN A 568 -13.75 -20.94 -10.95
N PRO A 569 -14.72 -20.85 -11.92
CA PRO A 569 -16.13 -20.67 -11.60
C PRO A 569 -16.75 -21.84 -10.82
N VAL A 570 -17.50 -21.58 -9.75
CA VAL A 570 -18.16 -22.61 -8.93
C VAL A 570 -19.29 -23.34 -9.69
N ASN A 571 -19.91 -22.68 -10.66
CA ASN A 571 -21.01 -23.25 -11.47
C ASN A 571 -20.53 -24.01 -12.71
N ASN A 572 -19.22 -24.18 -12.90
CA ASN A 572 -18.68 -25.05 -13.95
C ASN A 572 -18.57 -26.48 -13.40
N PRO A 573 -19.28 -27.48 -14.01
CA PRO A 573 -19.31 -28.84 -13.51
C PRO A 573 -17.93 -29.52 -13.42
N ASP A 574 -17.05 -29.29 -14.38
CA ASP A 574 -15.73 -29.92 -14.41
C ASP A 574 -14.81 -29.31 -13.33
N ILE A 575 -14.89 -28.01 -13.13
CA ILE A 575 -14.18 -27.32 -12.05
C ILE A 575 -14.71 -27.77 -10.69
N ASN A 576 -16.02 -27.84 -10.51
CA ASN A 576 -16.62 -28.28 -9.26
C ASN A 576 -16.16 -29.70 -8.93
N LYS A 577 -16.24 -30.63 -9.91
CA LYS A 577 -15.79 -32.03 -9.76
C LYS A 577 -14.29 -32.10 -9.39
N LYS A 578 -13.44 -31.27 -9.97
CA LYS A 578 -12.01 -31.19 -9.63
C LYS A 578 -11.83 -30.91 -8.13
N PHE A 579 -12.53 -29.90 -7.59
CA PHE A 579 -12.42 -29.55 -6.18
C PHE A 579 -13.11 -30.55 -5.26
N GLU A 580 -14.23 -31.16 -5.67
CA GLU A 580 -14.86 -32.27 -4.95
C GLU A 580 -13.90 -33.47 -4.79
N GLN A 581 -13.19 -33.83 -5.86
CA GLN A 581 -12.20 -34.90 -5.82
C GLN A 581 -11.01 -34.56 -4.91
N ALA A 582 -10.52 -33.32 -4.99
CA ALA A 582 -9.36 -32.89 -4.20
C ALA A 582 -9.70 -32.77 -2.69
N TRP A 583 -10.90 -32.32 -2.36
CA TRP A 583 -11.32 -32.12 -0.97
C TRP A 583 -12.17 -33.24 -0.39
N GLY A 584 -12.57 -34.22 -1.19
CA GLY A 584 -13.26 -35.43 -0.73
C GLY A 584 -14.71 -35.21 -0.27
N VAL A 585 -15.35 -34.10 -0.64
CA VAL A 585 -16.73 -33.75 -0.23
C VAL A 585 -17.52 -33.17 -1.41
N LYS A 586 -18.85 -33.29 -1.33
CA LYS A 586 -19.78 -32.65 -2.26
C LYS A 586 -19.81 -31.13 -2.01
N LEU A 587 -19.75 -30.34 -3.08
CA LEU A 587 -19.70 -28.89 -3.03
C LEU A 587 -20.90 -28.24 -3.72
N SER A 588 -21.32 -27.06 -3.25
CA SER A 588 -22.37 -26.29 -3.90
C SER A 588 -21.91 -25.78 -5.27
N THR A 589 -22.74 -25.91 -6.28
CA THR A 589 -22.53 -25.38 -7.62
C THR A 589 -23.16 -24.00 -7.82
N GLN A 590 -23.90 -23.50 -6.83
CA GLN A 590 -24.56 -22.19 -6.91
C GLN A 590 -23.62 -21.11 -6.34
N PRO A 591 -23.49 -19.96 -7.01
CA PRO A 591 -22.84 -18.80 -6.40
C PRO A 591 -23.47 -18.43 -5.07
N GLY A 592 -22.67 -18.11 -4.09
CA GLY A 592 -23.14 -17.70 -2.77
C GLY A 592 -23.53 -16.22 -2.71
N LYS A 593 -23.89 -15.76 -1.51
CA LYS A 593 -24.21 -14.36 -1.22
C LYS A 593 -22.93 -13.52 -1.17
N THR A 594 -22.99 -12.31 -1.72
CA THR A 594 -21.92 -11.33 -1.58
C THR A 594 -21.90 -10.73 -0.17
N MET A 595 -20.80 -10.09 0.23
CA MET A 595 -20.71 -9.36 1.50
C MET A 595 -21.81 -8.28 1.59
N SER A 596 -22.17 -7.63 0.49
CA SER A 596 -23.28 -6.67 0.44
C SER A 596 -24.63 -7.35 0.69
N ASP A 597 -24.87 -8.54 0.11
CA ASP A 597 -26.09 -9.30 0.36
C ASP A 597 -26.17 -9.79 1.82
N MET A 598 -25.04 -10.17 2.43
CA MET A 598 -25.01 -10.66 3.80
C MET A 598 -25.14 -9.56 4.85
N LEU A 599 -24.58 -8.36 4.60
CA LEU A 599 -24.43 -7.32 5.62
C LEU A 599 -25.36 -6.11 5.44
N ILE A 600 -26.03 -5.98 4.28
CA ILE A 600 -26.96 -4.87 4.01
C ILE A 600 -28.41 -5.33 4.00
N LYS A 601 -28.66 -6.61 3.64
CA LYS A 601 -30.02 -7.17 3.55
C LYS A 601 -30.38 -7.98 4.80
N LYS A 602 -31.29 -7.45 5.60
CA LYS A 602 -31.82 -8.12 6.79
C LYS A 602 -32.40 -9.50 6.46
N GLY A 603 -32.18 -10.48 7.35
CA GLY A 603 -32.66 -11.85 7.19
C GLY A 603 -31.91 -12.68 6.13
N SER A 604 -30.84 -12.15 5.54
CA SER A 604 -30.08 -12.84 4.53
C SER A 604 -29.34 -14.07 5.07
N ILE A 605 -28.73 -13.94 6.26
CA ILE A 605 -28.03 -15.03 6.96
C ILE A 605 -28.39 -15.02 8.44
N LYS A 606 -28.16 -16.14 9.13
CA LYS A 606 -28.40 -16.32 10.57
C LYS A 606 -27.11 -16.56 11.35
N GLY A 607 -26.06 -17.04 10.69
CA GLY A 607 -24.76 -17.23 11.30
C GLY A 607 -23.65 -16.62 10.47
N LEU A 608 -22.75 -15.87 11.14
CA LEU A 608 -21.65 -15.16 10.47
C LEU A 608 -20.30 -15.48 11.12
N TYR A 609 -19.30 -15.81 10.29
CA TYR A 609 -17.91 -15.91 10.72
C TYR A 609 -17.06 -14.81 10.05
N VAL A 610 -16.48 -13.92 10.85
CA VAL A 610 -15.65 -12.81 10.38
C VAL A 610 -14.19 -13.04 10.79
N THR A 611 -13.25 -12.96 9.83
CA THR A 611 -11.81 -12.98 10.11
C THR A 611 -11.20 -11.60 9.84
N GLY A 612 -10.48 -11.02 10.80
CA GLY A 612 -9.67 -9.81 10.64
C GLY A 612 -10.37 -8.64 9.95
N GLY A 613 -11.65 -8.46 10.21
CA GLY A 613 -12.51 -7.46 9.59
C GLY A 613 -13.37 -6.68 10.58
N ASN A 614 -13.72 -5.43 10.23
CA ASN A 614 -14.56 -4.58 11.09
C ASN A 614 -15.75 -3.98 10.29
N PRO A 615 -16.71 -4.82 9.83
CA PRO A 615 -17.89 -4.37 9.10
C PRO A 615 -18.71 -3.30 9.83
N MET A 616 -18.80 -3.35 11.14
CA MET A 616 -19.44 -2.32 11.99
C MET A 616 -18.81 -0.93 11.90
N ARG A 617 -17.71 -0.80 11.14
CA ARG A 617 -17.05 0.49 10.83
C ARG A 617 -16.84 0.71 9.35
N SER A 618 -16.64 -0.35 8.59
CA SER A 618 -16.33 -0.26 7.16
C SER A 618 -17.54 -0.35 6.24
N GLY A 619 -18.69 -0.79 6.76
CA GLY A 619 -19.94 -0.87 6.02
C GLY A 619 -20.54 0.50 5.74
N PRO A 620 -21.43 0.64 4.73
CA PRO A 620 -22.23 1.83 4.51
C PRO A 620 -23.39 1.87 5.51
N ASN A 621 -23.98 3.05 5.74
CA ASN A 621 -25.20 3.17 6.56
C ASN A 621 -25.15 2.28 7.81
N LEU A 622 -24.28 2.62 8.76
CA LEU A 622 -23.98 1.75 9.91
C LEU A 622 -25.20 1.40 10.78
N ASN A 623 -26.27 2.21 10.74
CA ASN A 623 -27.53 1.88 11.40
C ASN A 623 -28.17 0.65 10.77
N ASN A 624 -28.24 0.58 9.41
CA ASN A 624 -28.71 -0.60 8.71
C ASN A 624 -27.83 -1.82 8.97
N ILE A 625 -26.50 -1.64 8.92
CA ILE A 625 -25.55 -2.73 9.26
C ILE A 625 -25.84 -3.27 10.65
N LYS A 626 -26.03 -2.40 11.65
CA LYS A 626 -26.34 -2.82 13.02
C LYS A 626 -27.64 -3.64 13.10
N GLU A 627 -28.71 -3.19 12.43
CA GLU A 627 -29.97 -3.93 12.39
C GLU A 627 -29.82 -5.32 11.77
N VAL A 628 -28.95 -5.45 10.74
CA VAL A 628 -28.67 -6.75 10.11
C VAL A 628 -27.91 -7.67 11.07
N PHE A 629 -26.93 -7.15 11.82
CA PHE A 629 -26.22 -7.95 12.83
C PHE A 629 -27.12 -8.34 13.99
N ASP A 630 -28.01 -7.45 14.46
CA ASP A 630 -28.97 -7.73 15.53
C ASP A 630 -29.99 -8.83 15.14
N ASP A 631 -30.20 -9.13 13.84
CA ASP A 631 -31.07 -10.20 13.32
C ASP A 631 -30.36 -11.56 13.20
N MET A 632 -29.06 -11.63 13.43
CA MET A 632 -28.28 -12.87 13.38
C MET A 632 -28.39 -13.65 14.68
N ASP A 633 -28.46 -14.97 14.56
CA ASP A 633 -28.57 -15.89 15.72
C ASP A 633 -27.20 -16.15 16.37
N PHE A 634 -26.10 -16.04 15.60
CA PHE A 634 -24.75 -16.33 16.10
C PHE A 634 -23.64 -15.68 15.24
N ILE A 635 -22.70 -15.01 15.91
CA ILE A 635 -21.59 -14.28 15.29
C ILE A 635 -20.26 -14.68 15.93
N VAL A 636 -19.29 -15.06 15.11
CA VAL A 636 -17.92 -15.36 15.52
C VAL A 636 -16.97 -14.37 14.87
N VAL A 637 -16.07 -13.77 15.64
CA VAL A 637 -15.02 -12.91 15.14
C VAL A 637 -13.65 -13.43 15.54
N GLN A 638 -12.79 -13.63 14.56
CA GLN A 638 -11.38 -14.00 14.73
C GLN A 638 -10.54 -12.77 14.38
N ASP A 639 -9.89 -12.16 15.38
CA ASP A 639 -9.15 -10.91 15.21
C ASP A 639 -7.97 -10.84 16.18
N ILE A 640 -7.12 -9.85 15.99
CA ILE A 640 -5.98 -9.56 16.88
C ILE A 640 -6.31 -8.53 17.96
N PHE A 641 -7.42 -7.78 17.80
CA PHE A 641 -7.93 -6.77 18.75
C PHE A 641 -9.43 -6.87 18.89
N MET A 642 -9.95 -6.34 19.98
CA MET A 642 -11.39 -6.15 20.19
C MET A 642 -11.88 -5.02 19.27
N SER A 643 -12.29 -5.37 18.06
CA SER A 643 -12.90 -4.45 17.10
C SER A 643 -14.38 -4.23 17.41
N HIS A 644 -15.02 -3.18 16.86
CA HIS A 644 -16.47 -2.93 17.07
C HIS A 644 -17.35 -4.11 16.60
N THR A 645 -16.87 -4.87 15.59
CA THR A 645 -17.56 -6.11 15.20
C THR A 645 -17.33 -7.23 16.22
N ALA A 646 -16.13 -7.28 16.83
CA ALA A 646 -15.85 -8.23 17.90
C ALA A 646 -16.67 -7.93 19.17
N GLU A 647 -16.92 -6.65 19.49
CA GLU A 647 -17.74 -6.26 20.65
C GLU A 647 -19.18 -6.77 20.60
N ILE A 648 -19.73 -6.96 19.41
CA ILE A 648 -21.09 -7.49 19.23
C ILE A 648 -21.12 -9.01 19.02
N ALA A 649 -19.99 -9.67 18.80
CA ALA A 649 -19.89 -11.12 18.57
C ALA A 649 -20.28 -11.94 19.81
N ASP A 650 -20.65 -13.21 19.60
CA ASP A 650 -20.89 -14.21 20.65
C ASP A 650 -19.58 -14.88 21.07
N VAL A 651 -18.67 -15.10 20.12
CA VAL A 651 -17.35 -15.69 20.36
C VAL A 651 -16.28 -14.86 19.66
N VAL A 652 -15.17 -14.55 20.38
CA VAL A 652 -14.00 -13.88 19.84
C VAL A 652 -12.79 -14.79 19.99
N LEU A 653 -12.14 -15.07 18.85
CA LEU A 653 -10.98 -15.97 18.76
C LEU A 653 -9.70 -15.15 18.55
N PRO A 654 -8.67 -15.25 19.42
CA PRO A 654 -7.45 -14.47 19.34
C PRO A 654 -6.52 -15.01 18.24
N ALA A 655 -6.34 -14.22 17.18
CA ALA A 655 -5.45 -14.54 16.07
C ALA A 655 -4.05 -13.95 16.26
N SER A 656 -3.07 -14.53 15.55
CA SER A 656 -1.69 -14.02 15.46
C SER A 656 -1.57 -12.92 14.42
N SER A 657 -0.69 -11.94 14.68
CA SER A 657 -0.32 -10.93 13.70
C SER A 657 0.62 -11.47 12.62
N PHE A 658 0.91 -10.68 11.59
CA PHE A 658 1.82 -11.05 10.51
C PHE A 658 3.24 -11.37 10.97
N ALA A 659 3.70 -10.74 12.07
CA ALA A 659 5.04 -10.94 12.60
C ALA A 659 5.17 -12.21 13.47
N GLU A 660 4.05 -12.83 13.83
CA GLU A 660 3.96 -14.00 14.71
C GLU A 660 3.71 -15.29 13.95
N LYS A 661 3.66 -15.26 12.61
CA LYS A 661 3.36 -16.41 11.75
C LYS A 661 4.13 -16.39 10.44
N GLU A 662 4.10 -17.49 9.73
CA GLU A 662 4.64 -17.63 8.38
C GLU A 662 3.55 -17.72 7.33
N GLY A 663 3.89 -17.41 6.09
CA GLY A 663 2.99 -17.48 4.95
C GLY A 663 3.48 -16.66 3.77
N THR A 664 2.52 -16.23 2.95
CA THR A 664 2.76 -15.34 1.82
C THR A 664 1.74 -14.20 1.77
N PHE A 665 2.16 -13.07 1.21
CA PHE A 665 1.28 -11.99 0.77
C PHE A 665 1.42 -11.77 -0.72
N VAL A 666 0.33 -11.38 -1.37
CA VAL A 666 0.28 -10.99 -2.77
C VAL A 666 -0.01 -9.49 -2.85
N ASN A 667 0.96 -8.73 -3.34
CA ASN A 667 0.81 -7.28 -3.42
C ASN A 667 -0.21 -6.83 -4.49
N GLY A 668 -0.45 -5.52 -4.57
CA GLY A 668 -1.40 -4.93 -5.53
C GLY A 668 -1.13 -5.28 -6.99
N ALA A 669 0.11 -5.58 -7.36
CA ALA A 669 0.53 -5.97 -8.69
C ALA A 669 0.80 -7.48 -8.83
N ARG A 670 0.17 -8.34 -8.08
CA ARG A 670 0.24 -9.80 -8.22
C ARG A 670 1.59 -10.43 -7.82
N LEU A 671 2.45 -9.69 -7.10
CA LEU A 671 3.75 -10.19 -6.66
C LEU A 671 3.58 -10.99 -5.37
N VAL A 672 3.88 -12.29 -5.41
CA VAL A 672 3.84 -13.20 -4.26
C VAL A 672 5.13 -13.10 -3.48
N GLN A 673 5.03 -12.83 -2.18
CA GLN A 673 6.16 -12.50 -1.31
C GLN A 673 6.06 -13.24 0.03
N ARG A 674 7.21 -13.65 0.58
CA ARG A 674 7.26 -14.36 1.87
C ARG A 674 6.93 -13.45 3.05
N VAL A 675 6.11 -13.98 3.96
CA VAL A 675 5.92 -13.49 5.33
C VAL A 675 6.66 -14.44 6.25
N ARG A 676 7.51 -13.89 7.13
CA ARG A 676 8.35 -14.68 8.05
C ARG A 676 8.10 -14.29 9.50
N LYS A 677 8.00 -15.29 10.34
CA LYS A 677 7.84 -15.15 11.78
C LYS A 677 9.07 -14.50 12.41
N ALA A 678 8.86 -13.39 13.08
CA ALA A 678 9.89 -12.62 13.77
C ALA A 678 9.80 -12.71 15.30
N VAL A 679 8.60 -12.89 15.84
CA VAL A 679 8.29 -13.01 17.26
C VAL A 679 7.29 -14.15 17.49
N GLU A 680 7.25 -14.66 18.72
CA GLU A 680 6.26 -15.67 19.11
C GLU A 680 4.87 -15.05 19.30
N PRO A 681 3.79 -15.82 19.04
CA PRO A 681 2.44 -15.37 19.33
C PRO A 681 2.26 -14.92 20.79
N ILE A 682 1.46 -13.86 20.98
CA ILE A 682 1.17 -13.33 22.31
C ILE A 682 0.11 -14.18 23.03
N GLY A 683 0.35 -14.51 24.30
CA GLY A 683 -0.58 -15.29 25.10
C GLY A 683 -0.91 -16.64 24.47
N GLU A 684 -2.18 -16.96 24.34
CA GLU A 684 -2.68 -18.19 23.70
C GLU A 684 -3.13 -17.96 22.25
N SER A 685 -2.81 -16.79 21.63
CA SER A 685 -3.18 -16.51 20.25
C SER A 685 -2.54 -17.51 19.28
N LYS A 686 -3.29 -17.89 18.22
CA LYS A 686 -2.84 -18.87 17.23
C LYS A 686 -2.80 -18.25 15.83
N PRO A 687 -1.95 -18.75 14.92
CA PRO A 687 -2.08 -18.49 13.49
C PRO A 687 -3.47 -18.86 12.99
N ASP A 688 -4.02 -18.05 12.11
CA ASP A 688 -5.40 -18.25 11.61
C ASP A 688 -5.61 -19.64 11.00
N TRP A 689 -4.61 -20.16 10.28
CA TRP A 689 -4.70 -21.50 9.69
C TRP A 689 -4.89 -22.62 10.73
N GLN A 690 -4.26 -22.51 11.91
CA GLN A 690 -4.42 -23.50 12.98
C GLN A 690 -5.84 -23.45 13.56
N ILE A 691 -6.36 -22.24 13.82
CA ILE A 691 -7.72 -22.05 14.32
C ILE A 691 -8.74 -22.67 13.35
N ILE A 692 -8.56 -22.42 12.04
CA ILE A 692 -9.43 -22.96 10.99
C ILE A 692 -9.37 -24.50 10.96
N CYS A 693 -8.18 -25.10 11.05
CA CYS A 693 -8.01 -26.55 11.06
C CYS A 693 -8.67 -27.20 12.29
N GLU A 694 -8.46 -26.61 13.49
CA GLU A 694 -9.06 -27.10 14.72
C GLU A 694 -10.59 -26.99 14.71
N LEU A 695 -11.15 -25.90 14.19
CA LEU A 695 -12.59 -25.72 14.03
C LEU A 695 -13.17 -26.68 12.98
N SER A 696 -12.47 -26.84 11.86
CA SER A 696 -12.86 -27.77 10.79
C SER A 696 -12.99 -29.20 11.29
N LYS A 697 -12.05 -29.68 12.09
CA LYS A 697 -12.11 -31.00 12.72
C LYS A 697 -13.36 -31.16 13.58
N ARG A 698 -13.73 -30.13 14.38
CA ARG A 698 -14.96 -30.15 15.21
C ARG A 698 -16.24 -30.09 14.36
N MET A 699 -16.17 -29.51 13.19
CA MET A 699 -17.27 -29.54 12.21
C MET A 699 -17.38 -30.86 11.45
N GLY A 700 -16.43 -31.78 11.61
CA GLY A 700 -16.42 -33.12 11.01
C GLY A 700 -15.67 -33.21 9.67
N TYR A 701 -14.81 -32.25 9.37
CA TYR A 701 -13.94 -32.28 8.19
C TYR A 701 -12.50 -32.02 8.62
N GLU A 702 -11.61 -33.00 8.44
CA GLU A 702 -10.22 -32.89 8.86
C GLU A 702 -9.37 -32.16 7.83
N MET A 703 -8.65 -31.16 8.30
CA MET A 703 -7.60 -30.42 7.58
C MET A 703 -6.29 -30.61 8.36
N ASN A 704 -5.39 -31.46 7.85
CA ASN A 704 -4.17 -31.85 8.53
C ASN A 704 -2.96 -31.22 7.83
N TYR A 705 -2.46 -30.12 8.39
CA TYR A 705 -1.23 -29.46 7.95
C TYR A 705 -0.33 -29.21 9.16
N ASN A 706 0.97 -29.38 8.96
CA ASN A 706 1.98 -29.10 9.99
C ASN A 706 2.64 -27.74 9.80
N HIS A 707 2.65 -27.25 8.56
CA HIS A 707 3.30 -26.00 8.22
C HIS A 707 2.63 -25.33 7.01
N PRO A 708 2.59 -23.98 6.91
CA PRO A 708 1.95 -23.28 5.80
C PRO A 708 2.50 -23.62 4.39
N ASN A 709 3.73 -24.14 4.26
CA ASN A 709 4.22 -24.58 2.96
C ASN A 709 3.41 -25.75 2.38
N GLU A 710 2.91 -26.66 3.23
CA GLU A 710 2.06 -27.78 2.78
C GLU A 710 0.73 -27.25 2.20
N ILE A 711 0.22 -26.17 2.77
CA ILE A 711 -0.96 -25.48 2.25
C ILE A 711 -0.64 -24.83 0.89
N MET A 712 0.54 -24.20 0.75
CA MET A 712 0.97 -23.63 -0.53
C MET A 712 1.16 -24.70 -1.60
N ASP A 713 1.64 -25.88 -1.25
CA ASP A 713 1.79 -27.01 -2.17
C ASP A 713 0.40 -27.48 -2.69
N GLU A 714 -0.61 -27.52 -1.81
CA GLU A 714 -2.00 -27.81 -2.24
C GLU A 714 -2.55 -26.67 -3.12
N ILE A 715 -2.34 -25.42 -2.77
CA ILE A 715 -2.71 -24.25 -3.59
C ILE A 715 -2.12 -24.40 -4.99
N SER A 716 -0.83 -24.67 -5.09
CA SER A 716 -0.12 -24.78 -6.36
C SER A 716 -0.65 -25.89 -7.24
N SER A 717 -1.05 -27.02 -6.65
CA SER A 717 -1.64 -28.17 -7.37
C SER A 717 -3.02 -27.89 -7.94
N LEU A 718 -3.83 -27.06 -7.27
CA LEU A 718 -5.22 -26.81 -7.63
C LEU A 718 -5.46 -25.45 -8.33
N THR A 719 -4.48 -24.56 -8.30
CA THR A 719 -4.63 -23.18 -8.76
C THR A 719 -3.69 -22.90 -9.92
N PRO A 720 -4.13 -23.04 -11.18
CA PRO A 720 -3.24 -22.96 -12.35
C PRO A 720 -2.33 -21.73 -12.39
N PRO A 721 -2.76 -20.51 -12.03
CA PRO A 721 -1.86 -19.36 -11.98
C PRO A 721 -0.74 -19.45 -10.93
N TYR A 722 -0.82 -20.39 -9.99
CA TYR A 722 0.13 -20.59 -8.88
C TYR A 722 0.97 -21.87 -9.03
N GLY A 723 0.82 -22.66 -10.12
CA GLY A 723 1.47 -23.96 -10.28
C GLY A 723 3.00 -23.97 -10.12
N GLY A 724 3.65 -22.82 -10.30
CA GLY A 724 5.07 -22.65 -10.06
C GLY A 724 5.43 -21.93 -8.76
N ILE A 725 4.50 -21.64 -7.89
CA ILE A 725 4.76 -20.94 -6.61
C ILE A 725 5.07 -21.97 -5.52
N SER A 726 6.26 -21.88 -4.93
CA SER A 726 6.65 -22.68 -3.77
C SER A 726 7.52 -21.85 -2.82
N TYR A 727 7.56 -22.23 -1.55
CA TYR A 727 8.41 -21.54 -0.57
C TYR A 727 9.89 -21.59 -0.97
N ALA A 728 10.36 -22.73 -1.49
CA ALA A 728 11.74 -22.87 -1.95
C ALA A 728 12.12 -21.87 -3.07
N ARG A 729 11.19 -21.56 -3.96
CA ARG A 729 11.40 -20.53 -4.99
C ARG A 729 11.30 -19.11 -4.40
N LEU A 730 10.36 -18.89 -3.52
CA LEU A 730 10.14 -17.59 -2.88
C LEU A 730 11.27 -17.19 -1.91
N GLU A 731 12.07 -18.13 -1.42
CA GLU A 731 13.30 -17.82 -0.67
C GLU A 731 14.39 -17.21 -1.58
N LYS A 732 14.37 -17.50 -2.87
CA LYS A 732 15.31 -16.92 -3.87
C LYS A 732 14.86 -15.55 -4.36
N GLY A 733 13.58 -15.22 -4.23
CA GLY A 733 12.99 -13.97 -4.66
C GLY A 733 11.48 -14.04 -4.83
N ALA A 734 10.83 -12.89 -4.87
CA ALA A 734 9.40 -12.79 -5.13
C ALA A 734 9.04 -13.22 -6.56
N LEU A 735 7.85 -13.79 -6.75
CA LEU A 735 7.36 -14.28 -8.04
C LEU A 735 6.05 -13.58 -8.43
N GLN A 736 5.99 -13.09 -9.66
CA GLN A 736 4.80 -12.38 -10.16
C GLN A 736 3.82 -13.34 -10.84
N CYS A 737 2.63 -13.48 -10.27
CA CYS A 737 1.55 -14.26 -10.86
C CYS A 737 1.02 -13.66 -12.17
N PRO A 738 0.58 -14.48 -13.13
CA PRO A 738 0.61 -15.94 -13.19
C PRO A 738 2.01 -16.54 -13.29
N CYS A 739 2.21 -17.65 -12.57
CA CYS A 739 3.42 -18.46 -12.60
C CYS A 739 3.01 -19.94 -12.69
N PRO A 740 2.67 -20.46 -13.88
CA PRO A 740 1.93 -21.71 -14.06
C PRO A 740 2.74 -22.99 -13.82
N ASN A 741 4.07 -22.90 -13.77
CA ASN A 741 4.95 -24.07 -13.53
C ASN A 741 6.29 -23.63 -12.94
N GLU A 742 7.05 -24.59 -12.43
CA GLU A 742 8.32 -24.38 -11.71
C GLU A 742 9.40 -23.66 -12.53
N ASN A 743 9.41 -23.80 -13.84
CA ASN A 743 10.40 -23.17 -14.74
C ASN A 743 9.97 -21.78 -15.20
N HIS A 744 8.74 -21.38 -14.93
CA HIS A 744 8.21 -20.09 -15.38
C HIS A 744 8.76 -18.94 -14.49
N PRO A 745 9.30 -17.85 -15.08
CA PRO A 745 9.91 -16.75 -14.32
C PRO A 745 8.89 -15.83 -13.61
N GLY A 746 7.59 -16.03 -13.86
CA GLY A 746 6.51 -15.10 -13.52
C GLY A 746 6.08 -14.25 -14.71
N THR A 747 4.95 -13.55 -14.55
CA THR A 747 4.34 -12.74 -15.62
C THR A 747 4.22 -11.29 -15.20
N PRO A 748 5.23 -10.45 -15.44
CA PRO A 748 5.17 -9.02 -15.07
C PRO A 748 4.08 -8.27 -15.85
N TYR A 749 3.96 -8.48 -17.15
CA TYR A 749 3.00 -7.79 -18.02
C TYR A 749 1.93 -8.75 -18.53
N LEU A 750 0.65 -8.44 -18.25
CA LEU A 750 -0.48 -9.23 -18.72
C LEU A 750 -0.84 -8.85 -20.18
N TRP A 751 -1.41 -9.81 -20.91
CA TRP A 751 -1.98 -9.62 -22.25
C TRP A 751 -0.99 -9.15 -23.33
N LYS A 752 0.25 -9.56 -23.24
CA LYS A 752 1.28 -9.28 -24.24
C LYS A 752 0.85 -9.78 -25.62
N GLU A 753 0.35 -11.02 -25.73
CA GLU A 753 -0.03 -11.64 -27.00
C GLU A 753 -1.54 -11.65 -27.24
N LYS A 754 -2.32 -12.07 -26.26
CA LYS A 754 -3.79 -12.19 -26.33
C LYS A 754 -4.45 -11.90 -24.99
N PHE A 755 -5.72 -11.53 -25.03
CA PHE A 755 -6.57 -11.37 -23.85
C PHE A 755 -7.17 -12.74 -23.43
N ASN A 756 -7.56 -12.88 -22.15
CA ASN A 756 -8.20 -14.10 -21.64
C ASN A 756 -9.72 -14.12 -21.86
N THR A 757 -10.22 -13.43 -22.87
CA THR A 757 -11.61 -13.47 -23.34
C THR A 757 -11.84 -14.66 -24.27
N LYS A 758 -13.11 -14.97 -24.57
CA LYS A 758 -13.43 -16.08 -25.48
C LYS A 758 -12.86 -15.90 -26.89
N SER A 759 -12.82 -14.66 -27.39
CA SER A 759 -12.26 -14.32 -28.72
C SER A 759 -10.75 -14.13 -28.71
N GLY A 760 -10.13 -14.05 -27.53
CA GLY A 760 -8.73 -13.65 -27.38
C GLY A 760 -8.46 -12.16 -27.58
N LYS A 761 -9.53 -11.36 -27.78
CA LYS A 761 -9.48 -9.91 -27.97
C LYS A 761 -9.99 -9.13 -26.76
N GLY A 762 -9.53 -7.90 -26.61
CA GLY A 762 -10.07 -6.94 -25.64
C GLY A 762 -11.46 -6.48 -26.06
N LEU A 763 -12.39 -6.37 -25.11
CA LEU A 763 -13.77 -6.03 -25.39
C LEU A 763 -14.08 -4.60 -24.89
N PHE A 764 -14.57 -3.74 -25.78
CA PHE A 764 -15.11 -2.46 -25.38
C PHE A 764 -16.46 -2.64 -24.70
N PHE A 765 -16.67 -1.95 -23.57
CA PHE A 765 -17.94 -1.86 -22.86
C PHE A 765 -18.34 -0.40 -22.73
N PRO A 766 -19.06 0.16 -23.73
CA PRO A 766 -19.50 1.55 -23.71
C PRO A 766 -20.39 1.83 -22.51
N ALA A 767 -20.13 2.92 -21.80
CA ALA A 767 -20.90 3.34 -20.63
C ALA A 767 -21.49 4.73 -20.85
N THR A 768 -22.73 4.93 -20.42
CA THR A 768 -23.38 6.23 -20.36
C THR A 768 -23.28 6.80 -18.96
N TYR A 769 -23.12 8.11 -18.86
CA TYR A 769 -23.14 8.81 -17.59
C TYR A 769 -24.53 8.71 -16.94
N GLU A 770 -24.51 8.36 -15.67
CA GLU A 770 -25.64 8.37 -14.76
C GLU A 770 -25.30 9.25 -13.56
N GLN A 771 -26.28 9.97 -13.04
CA GLN A 771 -26.08 10.75 -11.82
C GLN A 771 -25.84 9.82 -10.63
N PRO A 772 -25.06 10.26 -9.61
CA PRO A 772 -24.98 9.56 -8.33
C PRO A 772 -26.36 9.30 -7.72
N ALA A 773 -26.47 8.24 -6.94
CA ALA A 773 -27.74 7.85 -6.31
C ALA A 773 -28.27 8.90 -5.34
N GLU A 774 -27.38 9.70 -4.75
CA GLU A 774 -27.78 10.77 -3.83
C GLU A 774 -27.12 12.11 -4.22
N MET A 775 -27.95 13.12 -4.47
CA MET A 775 -27.53 14.49 -4.79
C MET A 775 -27.97 15.45 -3.69
N THR A 776 -27.33 16.63 -3.68
CA THR A 776 -27.67 17.74 -2.77
C THR A 776 -29.06 18.32 -3.07
N ASP A 777 -29.72 18.82 -2.02
CA ASP A 777 -30.96 19.56 -2.08
C ASP A 777 -30.93 20.74 -1.10
N ALA A 778 -32.07 21.42 -0.93
CA ALA A 778 -32.17 22.59 -0.06
C ALA A 778 -31.94 22.26 1.43
N GLU A 779 -32.23 21.03 1.88
CA GLU A 779 -32.04 20.59 3.27
C GLU A 779 -30.61 20.08 3.50
N TYR A 780 -30.03 19.38 2.51
CA TYR A 780 -28.68 18.81 2.57
C TYR A 780 -27.81 19.40 1.44
N PRO A 781 -27.29 20.64 1.63
CA PRO A 781 -26.71 21.42 0.53
C PRO A 781 -25.24 21.08 0.21
N PHE A 782 -24.58 20.21 1.00
CA PHE A 782 -23.18 19.85 0.81
C PHE A 782 -23.02 18.41 0.30
N ILE A 783 -22.12 18.23 -0.66
CA ILE A 783 -21.59 16.90 -1.02
C ILE A 783 -20.57 16.50 0.04
N PHE A 784 -20.79 15.35 0.65
CA PHE A 784 -19.87 14.73 1.58
C PHE A 784 -19.10 13.60 0.91
N THR A 785 -17.80 13.62 1.02
CA THR A 785 -16.92 12.56 0.50
C THR A 785 -15.88 12.13 1.52
N THR A 786 -15.39 10.89 1.37
CA THR A 786 -14.47 10.29 2.33
C THR A 786 -13.15 9.87 1.68
N GLY A 787 -12.08 9.83 2.49
CA GLY A 787 -10.76 9.41 2.04
C GLY A 787 -9.95 8.65 3.08
N LYS A 788 -8.67 8.52 2.82
CA LYS A 788 -7.70 7.80 3.67
C LYS A 788 -6.74 8.77 4.33
N SER A 789 -6.06 8.31 5.38
CA SER A 789 -4.99 9.02 6.09
C SER A 789 -3.63 8.40 5.80
N ILE A 790 -2.57 9.20 5.78
CA ILE A 790 -1.20 8.71 5.73
C ILE A 790 -0.82 7.96 7.02
N GLY A 791 -1.34 8.38 8.17
CA GLY A 791 -1.06 7.80 9.48
C GLY A 791 -1.74 6.45 9.72
N HIS A 792 -2.93 6.22 9.14
CA HIS A 792 -3.74 5.06 9.48
C HIS A 792 -4.16 4.21 8.29
N MET A 793 -4.54 2.98 8.59
CA MET A 793 -5.06 2.01 7.62
C MET A 793 -6.55 1.81 7.79
N HIS A 794 -7.31 2.06 6.72
CA HIS A 794 -8.74 1.81 6.61
C HIS A 794 -9.53 2.43 7.79
N THR A 795 -10.22 1.62 8.58
CA THR A 795 -10.98 2.03 9.77
C THR A 795 -10.13 2.26 11.02
N GLY A 796 -8.81 2.21 10.92
CA GLY A 796 -7.92 2.42 12.06
C GLY A 796 -7.83 1.27 13.06
N SER A 797 -8.66 0.22 12.96
CA SER A 797 -8.85 -0.80 14.00
C SER A 797 -7.57 -1.36 14.63
N TYR A 798 -6.51 -1.58 13.83
CA TYR A 798 -5.22 -2.02 14.36
C TYR A 798 -4.16 -0.90 14.40
N THR A 799 -4.23 0.08 13.48
CA THR A 799 -3.21 1.15 13.43
C THR A 799 -3.40 2.19 14.53
N GLN A 800 -4.59 2.37 15.06
CA GLN A 800 -4.81 3.20 16.25
C GLN A 800 -4.27 2.54 17.54
N GLN A 801 -3.97 1.23 17.49
CA GLN A 801 -3.24 0.55 18.57
C GLN A 801 -1.72 0.82 18.54
N SER A 802 -1.23 1.49 17.48
CA SER A 802 0.11 2.03 17.39
C SER A 802 0.17 3.39 18.11
N LYS A 803 0.93 3.49 19.19
CA LYS A 803 1.13 4.76 19.92
C LYS A 803 1.73 5.83 19.02
N THR A 804 2.67 5.43 18.16
CA THR A 804 3.37 6.33 17.25
C THR A 804 2.42 6.92 16.22
N LEU A 805 1.64 6.08 15.54
CA LEU A 805 0.70 6.55 14.51
C LEU A 805 -0.43 7.39 15.10
N SER A 806 -0.97 7.00 16.24
CA SER A 806 -2.02 7.74 16.94
C SER A 806 -1.54 9.12 17.44
N SER A 807 -0.25 9.24 17.80
CA SER A 807 0.32 10.55 18.17
C SER A 807 0.47 11.48 16.96
N LEU A 808 0.66 10.94 15.76
CA LEU A 808 0.79 11.70 14.52
C LEU A 808 -0.57 12.08 13.90
N SER A 809 -1.58 11.23 14.07
CA SER A 809 -2.92 11.42 13.51
C SER A 809 -3.98 10.95 14.54
N PRO A 810 -4.30 11.78 15.53
CA PRO A 810 -5.13 11.34 16.66
C PRO A 810 -6.61 11.16 16.33
N HIS A 811 -7.19 11.96 15.43
CA HIS A 811 -8.63 11.92 15.09
C HIS A 811 -8.89 12.37 13.65
N ASP A 812 -10.07 12.04 13.15
CA ASP A 812 -10.58 12.53 11.87
C ASP A 812 -10.92 14.02 11.96
N ILE A 813 -10.81 14.73 10.83
CA ILE A 813 -11.04 16.19 10.72
C ILE A 813 -11.98 16.42 9.55
N LEU A 814 -12.91 17.37 9.69
CA LEU A 814 -13.76 17.85 8.60
C LEU A 814 -13.02 18.94 7.81
N GLU A 815 -12.63 18.67 6.59
CA GLU A 815 -12.14 19.69 5.66
C GLU A 815 -13.33 20.39 4.99
N ILE A 816 -13.38 21.73 5.06
CA ILE A 816 -14.40 22.57 4.46
C ILE A 816 -13.75 23.77 3.77
N ASN A 817 -14.34 24.22 2.67
CA ASN A 817 -13.87 25.41 1.96
C ASN A 817 -14.02 26.66 2.84
N PRO A 818 -13.03 27.58 2.91
CA PRO A 818 -13.10 28.78 3.75
C PRO A 818 -14.35 29.64 3.51
N VAL A 819 -14.78 29.75 2.25
CA VAL A 819 -16.01 30.52 1.90
C VAL A 819 -17.28 29.88 2.50
N ASP A 820 -17.34 28.56 2.54
CA ASP A 820 -18.48 27.84 3.11
C ASP A 820 -18.39 27.85 4.65
N GLY A 821 -17.19 27.73 5.22
CA GLY A 821 -16.94 27.88 6.65
C GLY A 821 -17.37 29.25 7.18
N GLU A 822 -17.00 30.31 6.46
CA GLU A 822 -17.43 31.70 6.82
C GLU A 822 -18.95 31.84 6.83
N LYS A 823 -19.66 31.33 5.82
CA LYS A 823 -21.13 31.34 5.75
C LYS A 823 -21.79 30.62 6.93
N LEU A 824 -21.16 29.56 7.42
CA LEU A 824 -21.62 28.78 8.57
C LEU A 824 -21.13 29.31 9.91
N GLY A 825 -20.29 30.35 9.93
CA GLY A 825 -19.69 30.93 11.14
C GLY A 825 -18.68 30.01 11.82
N LEU A 826 -18.04 29.08 11.05
CA LEU A 826 -17.06 28.11 11.54
C LEU A 826 -15.62 28.61 11.37
N LYS A 827 -14.76 28.29 12.34
CA LYS A 827 -13.31 28.56 12.33
C LYS A 827 -12.52 27.26 12.47
N ASP A 828 -11.22 27.34 12.19
CA ASP A 828 -10.32 26.20 12.42
C ASP A 828 -10.39 25.75 13.89
N GLY A 829 -10.58 24.43 14.08
CA GLY A 829 -10.69 23.79 15.37
C GLY A 829 -12.08 23.79 15.99
N ASP A 830 -13.05 24.54 15.45
CA ASP A 830 -14.45 24.48 15.92
C ASP A 830 -15.02 23.08 15.68
N MET A 831 -15.92 22.66 16.57
CA MET A 831 -16.65 21.40 16.36
C MET A 831 -17.82 21.65 15.42
N ALA A 832 -17.91 20.90 14.34
CA ALA A 832 -19.06 20.90 13.44
C ALA A 832 -19.86 19.62 13.59
N LYS A 833 -21.18 19.74 13.58
CA LYS A 833 -22.14 18.65 13.49
C LYS A 833 -22.49 18.41 12.03
N ILE A 834 -22.20 17.23 11.53
CA ILE A 834 -22.46 16.80 10.14
C ILE A 834 -23.65 15.84 10.17
N ILE A 835 -24.69 16.13 9.43
CA ILE A 835 -25.95 15.39 9.44
C ILE A 835 -26.28 14.95 8.02
N SER A 836 -26.53 13.66 7.83
CA SER A 836 -27.12 13.09 6.60
C SER A 836 -28.53 12.58 6.87
N ARG A 837 -29.17 12.02 5.84
CA ARG A 837 -30.48 11.37 6.00
C ARG A 837 -30.45 10.12 6.88
N ARG A 838 -29.27 9.61 7.23
CA ARG A 838 -29.06 8.32 7.94
C ARG A 838 -28.54 8.47 9.36
N GLY A 839 -27.87 9.57 9.65
CA GLY A 839 -27.28 9.80 10.98
C GLY A 839 -26.51 11.09 11.07
N GLU A 840 -25.84 11.27 12.20
CA GLU A 840 -25.06 12.45 12.50
C GLU A 840 -23.73 12.12 13.21
N ILE A 841 -22.72 12.95 12.96
CA ILE A 841 -21.41 12.87 13.64
C ILE A 841 -20.93 14.28 13.99
N LYS A 842 -19.92 14.36 14.88
CA LYS A 842 -19.21 15.60 15.19
C LYS A 842 -17.73 15.46 14.90
N LEU A 843 -17.16 16.48 14.24
CA LEU A 843 -15.72 16.52 13.90
C LEU A 843 -15.18 17.95 14.07
N PRO A 844 -13.88 18.07 14.44
CA PRO A 844 -13.20 19.37 14.40
C PRO A 844 -13.02 19.83 12.96
N VAL A 845 -13.19 21.10 12.71
CA VAL A 845 -13.13 21.74 11.39
C VAL A 845 -11.71 22.13 11.03
N LYS A 846 -11.36 21.96 9.76
CA LYS A 846 -10.20 22.57 9.11
C LYS A 846 -10.67 23.35 7.89
N LEU A 847 -10.43 24.66 7.88
CA LEU A 847 -10.68 25.49 6.72
C LEU A 847 -9.56 25.32 5.70
N THR A 848 -9.89 24.88 4.48
CA THR A 848 -8.89 24.61 3.45
C THR A 848 -9.47 24.73 2.04
N ASP A 849 -8.65 25.23 1.09
CA ASP A 849 -9.00 25.28 -0.35
C ASP A 849 -8.78 23.92 -1.07
N SER A 850 -8.34 22.91 -0.31
CA SER A 850 -8.21 21.54 -0.82
C SER A 850 -9.54 21.02 -1.35
N VAL A 851 -10.66 21.35 -0.72
CA VAL A 851 -12.00 20.97 -1.14
C VAL A 851 -12.69 22.10 -1.91
N ALA A 852 -13.55 21.75 -2.87
CA ALA A 852 -14.34 22.72 -3.61
C ALA A 852 -15.46 23.30 -2.73
N LYS A 853 -15.97 24.48 -3.12
CA LYS A 853 -17.20 25.03 -2.51
C LYS A 853 -18.37 24.04 -2.66
N GLY A 854 -19.18 23.91 -1.62
CA GLY A 854 -20.29 22.96 -1.57
C GLY A 854 -19.87 21.50 -1.37
N THR A 855 -18.57 21.24 -1.18
CA THR A 855 -18.04 19.90 -0.89
C THR A 855 -17.30 19.88 0.43
N VAL A 856 -17.49 18.84 1.22
CA VAL A 856 -16.75 18.60 2.46
C VAL A 856 -16.14 17.21 2.44
N PHE A 857 -15.00 17.07 3.12
CA PHE A 857 -14.22 15.85 3.14
C PHE A 857 -13.80 15.46 4.53
N THR A 858 -13.78 14.16 4.83
CA THR A 858 -13.13 13.62 6.01
C THR A 858 -12.48 12.27 5.75
N THR A 859 -11.61 11.85 6.64
CA THR A 859 -11.12 10.47 6.73
C THR A 859 -12.09 9.65 7.60
N PHE A 860 -11.85 8.32 7.76
CA PHE A 860 -12.77 7.45 8.54
C PHE A 860 -11.99 6.39 9.35
N TYR A 861 -10.87 6.80 9.93
CA TYR A 861 -10.04 5.89 10.71
C TYR A 861 -10.24 5.98 12.22
N SER A 862 -10.79 7.08 12.72
CA SER A 862 -10.97 7.24 14.16
C SER A 862 -11.95 6.23 14.73
N VAL A 863 -11.56 5.54 15.81
CA VAL A 863 -12.46 4.60 16.51
C VAL A 863 -13.62 5.33 17.20
N ASP A 864 -13.42 6.59 17.57
CA ASP A 864 -14.42 7.38 18.28
C ASP A 864 -15.50 7.97 17.34
N THR A 865 -15.24 8.03 16.03
CA THR A 865 -16.16 8.66 15.08
C THR A 865 -16.59 7.66 13.98
N ALA A 866 -17.86 7.36 13.96
CA ALA A 866 -18.46 6.40 13.01
C ALA A 866 -18.86 7.10 11.70
N VAL A 867 -17.89 7.57 10.92
CA VAL A 867 -18.10 8.37 9.69
C VAL A 867 -19.09 7.73 8.70
N ASN A 868 -19.06 6.41 8.57
CA ASN A 868 -19.97 5.68 7.67
C ASN A 868 -21.43 5.60 8.17
N LEU A 869 -21.78 6.19 9.33
CA LEU A 869 -23.16 6.49 9.68
C LEU A 869 -23.83 7.42 8.64
N LEU A 870 -23.02 8.28 8.01
CA LEU A 870 -23.52 9.26 7.06
C LEU A 870 -23.74 8.69 5.65
N THR A 871 -22.97 7.67 5.24
CA THR A 871 -22.91 7.18 3.88
C THR A 871 -24.16 6.39 3.49
N ASN A 872 -24.49 6.39 2.19
CA ASN A 872 -25.62 5.63 1.67
C ASN A 872 -25.23 4.17 1.33
N ASP A 873 -26.20 3.30 1.23
CA ASP A 873 -26.05 1.86 0.95
C ASP A 873 -26.56 1.44 -0.44
N GLU A 874 -26.73 2.41 -1.35
CA GLU A 874 -27.01 2.14 -2.76
C GLU A 874 -25.85 1.39 -3.43
N LEU A 875 -26.17 0.39 -4.23
CA LEU A 875 -25.21 -0.57 -4.76
C LEU A 875 -25.02 -0.46 -6.27
N ASP A 876 -23.79 -0.59 -6.74
CA ASP A 876 -23.51 -0.90 -8.15
C ASP A 876 -24.25 -2.19 -8.55
N PRO A 877 -25.01 -2.18 -9.65
CA PRO A 877 -25.87 -3.32 -10.01
C PRO A 877 -25.10 -4.59 -10.37
N LEU A 878 -23.86 -4.46 -10.85
CA LEU A 878 -23.00 -5.59 -11.26
C LEU A 878 -22.03 -6.00 -10.16
N ALA A 879 -21.28 -5.07 -9.63
CA ALA A 879 -20.21 -5.34 -8.67
C ALA A 879 -20.69 -5.37 -7.22
N LYS A 880 -21.89 -4.83 -6.93
CA LYS A 880 -22.46 -4.74 -5.58
C LYS A 880 -21.60 -3.94 -4.60
N VAL A 881 -20.80 -2.98 -5.08
CA VAL A 881 -20.09 -2.04 -4.23
C VAL A 881 -21.06 -0.96 -3.76
N PRO A 882 -21.02 -0.52 -2.49
CA PRO A 882 -21.82 0.61 -2.03
C PRO A 882 -21.23 1.95 -2.46
N GLU A 883 -22.08 2.97 -2.59
CA GLU A 883 -21.70 4.33 -2.94
C GLU A 883 -21.14 5.08 -1.72
N LEU A 884 -19.84 4.89 -1.45
CA LEU A 884 -19.16 5.46 -0.28
C LEU A 884 -18.49 6.82 -0.55
N LYS A 885 -18.52 7.33 -1.79
CA LYS A 885 -17.81 8.55 -2.18
C LYS A 885 -18.70 9.77 -2.30
N ILE A 886 -20.01 9.60 -2.22
CA ILE A 886 -20.95 10.70 -2.31
C ILE A 886 -22.18 10.43 -1.44
N CYS A 887 -22.52 11.39 -0.61
CA CYS A 887 -23.82 11.54 0.00
C CYS A 887 -24.08 13.03 0.29
N ALA A 888 -25.31 13.40 0.50
CA ALA A 888 -25.70 14.77 0.83
C ALA A 888 -25.76 14.97 2.35
N VAL A 889 -25.21 16.10 2.81
CA VAL A 889 -25.19 16.46 4.23
C VAL A 889 -25.53 17.94 4.44
N LYS A 890 -26.01 18.24 5.65
CA LYS A 890 -26.01 19.60 6.20
C LYS A 890 -24.99 19.70 7.33
N ILE A 891 -24.51 20.91 7.57
CA ILE A 891 -23.50 21.21 8.59
C ILE A 891 -24.07 22.27 9.53
N GLU A 892 -23.97 22.01 10.81
CA GLU A 892 -24.37 22.90 11.88
C GLU A 892 -23.16 23.14 12.81
N ASN A 893 -23.16 24.28 13.51
CA ASN A 893 -22.18 24.53 14.56
C ASN A 893 -22.47 23.58 15.72
N GLY A 894 -21.45 22.79 16.18
CA GLY A 894 -21.64 21.62 17.03
C GLY A 894 -21.48 21.88 18.52
#